data_7e459b53f60ce70d71c8562c8e726f64
#
_entry.id   7e459b53f60ce70d71c8562c8e726f64
#
_cell.length_a   1.000
_cell.length_b   1.000
_cell.length_c   1.000
_cell.angle_alpha   90.00
_cell.angle_beta   90.00
_cell.angle_gamma   90.00
#
_symmetry.space_group_name_H-M   'P 1'
#
loop_
_entity.id
_entity.type
_entity.pdbx_description
1 polymer ?
#
loop_
_entity_poly.entity_id
_entity_poly.type
_entity_poly.pdbx_seq_one_letter_code
_entity_poly.pdbx_strand_id
1 'polypeptide(L)'
;MMKPRLFKNYFQYIAADKGVGTRQKHVGAPLFRKQFRCDNIPKQALLRIACVGFYRLYVNGTEVTKGYLAPYISNYNDSVYYDEYDVASMLLTGVDNVACIVLGNGFANAVDFDVWQFESSPLRRAPCFAFTLTCDDELTLKSDTSFEVYDSAITFDDIRAGERYDARLYRAELFAPSNKPLPGCGKPIVVETPHGELRKCDVEPIREQRRFCALSVIASDGGYVYDFGENNAGVVCLRVNGVSGQKITFDFGEVLIDGKLNKDNIVCDLVCDDYKWQYVQHDEYICTDGWQTWIPSFTYHGFRYVYVTGLTAEQATVDALQYIVLHSDVAQRATFRCSDQMLNRIYDITLRSDLSNLFYIPTDCPQREKNGWTADAGLSAEQFLYTFDCGKTLAEWLINVCKAQRSDGMMPGIVPTYGWGFKWGNGPAWDCVITEMPYQLYRFYGDMSVIDQALPTILRYFDFISEITNADGLVDFGLGDWCEAETEQSQDYSTPVQYTNALTLLDMTNKTLQMLAVLQGDHATQTTAIQTAKRRFTQAFRNNYIKDGRITVQTQTSLAMAITSGALTADEQAQAHTDLLALLKSRNCRFKVGVIGAKHLFDALTMFGDTDVAVKSIVGPDYPSYGYMLANGATTLWESFYKLRADGVVRRSNGQKIDSLNHHFWGSVVGWFYRAIGGLDVRSANEVLVIVPETKLVTHAETSYSYGNKRITVAWRRNKEKETLTVRNDGFIGKIRLSDVEIPLQQGDNEIARKINVD
;
A
#
# COMPACT_ATOMS: atom_id res chain seq x y z
N MET A 1 28.87 19.49 8.74
CA MET A 1 28.13 18.22 8.64
C MET A 1 29.10 17.07 8.94
N MET A 2 28.88 16.38 10.03
CA MET A 2 29.63 15.17 10.41
C MET A 2 29.45 14.12 9.31
N LYS A 3 30.56 13.60 8.77
CA LYS A 3 30.48 12.63 7.65
C LYS A 3 29.70 11.38 8.10
N PRO A 4 28.83 10.79 7.26
CA PRO A 4 28.03 9.60 7.61
C PRO A 4 28.82 8.43 8.20
N ARG A 5 30.12 8.32 7.90
CA ARG A 5 31.02 7.27 8.44
C ARG A 5 31.28 7.38 9.94
N LEU A 6 31.29 8.57 10.54
CA LEU A 6 31.52 8.73 11.99
C LEU A 6 30.32 8.28 12.81
N PHE A 7 29.14 8.45 12.29
CA PHE A 7 27.87 8.10 12.94
C PHE A 7 27.71 6.58 13.16
N LYS A 8 28.05 5.75 12.16
CA LYS A 8 28.05 4.27 12.27
C LYS A 8 28.87 3.73 13.45
N ASN A 9 29.97 4.37 13.80
CA ASN A 9 30.89 3.90 14.84
C ASN A 9 30.35 4.10 16.26
N TYR A 10 29.27 4.89 16.44
CA TYR A 10 28.67 5.16 17.76
C TYR A 10 27.37 4.41 18.01
N PHE A 11 26.82 3.72 17.00
CA PHE A 11 25.61 2.92 17.16
C PHE A 11 25.94 1.59 17.85
N GLN A 12 25.55 1.51 19.10
CA GLN A 12 25.48 0.26 19.85
C GLN A 12 24.02 -0.13 20.04
N TYR A 13 23.62 -1.28 19.50
CA TYR A 13 22.26 -1.75 19.68
C TYR A 13 22.06 -2.34 21.06
N ILE A 14 20.99 -1.88 21.72
CA ILE A 14 20.57 -2.35 23.02
C ILE A 14 19.13 -2.84 22.99
N ALA A 15 18.80 -3.82 23.81
CA ALA A 15 17.48 -4.40 23.99
C ALA A 15 17.15 -4.58 25.46
N ALA A 16 15.88 -4.75 25.80
CA ALA A 16 15.48 -5.27 27.10
C ALA A 16 15.77 -6.79 27.15
N ASP A 17 16.19 -7.29 28.30
CA ASP A 17 16.41 -8.72 28.51
C ASP A 17 15.07 -9.47 28.73
N LYS A 18 14.19 -9.40 27.73
CA LYS A 18 12.86 -10.05 27.74
C LYS A 18 12.77 -11.21 26.75
N GLY A 19 13.71 -11.27 25.80
CA GLY A 19 13.73 -12.27 24.73
C GLY A 19 12.66 -12.02 23.67
N VAL A 20 12.43 -13.04 22.87
CA VAL A 20 11.44 -13.05 21.77
C VAL A 20 10.08 -13.45 22.33
N GLY A 21 9.03 -12.78 21.88
CA GLY A 21 7.64 -13.17 22.13
C GLY A 21 7.26 -14.45 21.37
N THR A 22 6.35 -15.23 21.94
CA THR A 22 5.73 -16.39 21.27
C THR A 22 4.23 -16.34 21.51
N ARG A 23 3.49 -17.25 20.91
CA ARG A 23 2.04 -17.41 21.16
C ARG A 23 1.72 -17.61 22.64
N GLN A 24 2.60 -18.28 23.39
CA GLN A 24 2.42 -18.58 24.81
C GLN A 24 3.05 -17.51 25.71
N LYS A 25 4.06 -16.81 25.24
CA LYS A 25 4.77 -15.79 25.99
C LYS A 25 4.66 -14.43 25.31
N HIS A 26 3.78 -13.60 25.79
CA HIS A 26 3.66 -12.21 25.34
C HIS A 26 4.77 -11.35 25.94
N VAL A 27 5.31 -10.46 25.12
CA VAL A 27 6.32 -9.49 25.54
C VAL A 27 5.73 -8.10 25.34
N GLY A 28 5.52 -7.37 26.45
CA GLY A 28 5.06 -5.98 26.39
C GLY A 28 6.18 -5.04 25.97
N ALA A 29 5.82 -3.86 25.49
CA ALA A 29 6.76 -2.83 25.07
C ALA A 29 7.56 -2.29 26.25
N PRO A 30 8.90 -2.46 26.31
CA PRO A 30 9.72 -1.86 27.35
C PRO A 30 9.88 -0.35 27.15
N LEU A 31 10.09 0.37 28.27
CA LEU A 31 10.46 1.77 28.27
C LEU A 31 11.95 1.88 28.65
N PHE A 32 12.74 2.47 27.76
CA PHE A 32 14.14 2.82 28.01
C PHE A 32 14.22 4.28 28.41
N ARG A 33 15.01 4.58 29.44
CA ARG A 33 15.17 5.91 30.00
C ARG A 33 16.63 6.25 30.17
N LYS A 34 17.01 7.46 29.80
CA LYS A 34 18.34 8.01 30.06
C LYS A 34 18.26 9.45 30.49
N GLN A 35 18.80 9.76 31.65
CA GLN A 35 18.98 11.13 32.15
C GLN A 35 20.37 11.62 31.73
N PHE A 36 20.43 12.88 31.31
CA PHE A 36 21.67 13.53 30.87
C PHE A 36 21.59 15.04 31.09
N ARG A 37 22.75 15.71 31.08
CA ARG A 37 22.84 17.14 31.36
C ARG A 37 23.37 17.87 30.13
N CYS A 38 22.81 19.06 29.85
CA CYS A 38 23.33 20.02 28.91
C CYS A 38 23.70 21.30 29.67
N ASP A 39 24.97 21.70 29.61
CA ASP A 39 25.42 22.90 30.34
C ASP A 39 25.06 24.18 29.57
N ASN A 40 24.98 24.13 28.25
CA ASN A 40 24.59 25.24 27.37
C ASN A 40 23.47 24.80 26.42
N ILE A 41 22.63 25.77 25.96
CA ILE A 41 21.65 25.48 24.89
C ILE A 41 22.42 25.34 23.58
N PRO A 42 22.39 24.20 22.94
CA PRO A 42 23.04 24.02 21.64
C PRO A 42 22.27 24.76 20.54
N LYS A 43 22.99 25.19 19.51
CA LYS A 43 22.35 25.74 18.31
C LYS A 43 21.62 24.69 17.53
N GLN A 44 22.15 23.46 17.56
CA GLN A 44 21.57 22.27 16.93
C GLN A 44 21.74 21.07 17.86
N ALA A 45 20.68 20.28 18.04
CA ALA A 45 20.73 19.03 18.78
C ALA A 45 20.10 17.91 17.94
N LEU A 46 20.93 17.17 17.24
CA LEU A 46 20.48 16.09 16.36
C LEU A 46 20.43 14.76 17.09
N LEU A 47 19.22 14.30 17.29
CA LEU A 47 18.92 12.98 17.82
C LEU A 47 18.67 12.04 16.65
N ARG A 48 19.41 10.90 16.62
CA ARG A 48 19.25 9.86 15.61
C ARG A 48 18.93 8.55 16.28
N ILE A 49 17.93 7.85 15.75
CA ILE A 49 17.48 6.55 16.26
C ILE A 49 17.27 5.58 15.10
N ALA A 50 17.94 4.43 15.18
CA ALA A 50 17.70 3.27 14.32
C ALA A 50 17.06 2.16 15.16
N CYS A 51 15.98 1.56 14.68
CA CYS A 51 15.20 0.63 15.46
C CYS A 51 14.88 -0.64 14.65
N VAL A 52 14.93 -1.78 15.33
CA VAL A 52 14.34 -3.04 14.90
C VAL A 52 13.12 -3.26 15.78
N GLY A 53 11.95 -3.10 15.20
CA GLY A 53 10.68 -2.91 15.90
C GLY A 53 10.12 -1.53 15.62
N PHE A 54 9.16 -1.07 16.43
CA PHE A 54 8.64 0.29 16.39
C PHE A 54 9.06 1.05 17.64
N TYR A 55 9.04 2.39 17.58
CA TYR A 55 9.37 3.19 18.75
C TYR A 55 8.47 4.42 18.89
N ARG A 56 8.34 4.87 20.13
CA ARG A 56 7.92 6.25 20.49
C ARG A 56 9.00 6.89 21.33
N LEU A 57 9.43 8.06 20.92
CA LEU A 57 10.55 8.79 21.49
C LEU A 57 10.06 10.05 22.18
N TYR A 58 10.56 10.30 23.39
CA TYR A 58 10.22 11.46 24.19
C TYR A 58 11.48 12.14 24.72
N VAL A 59 11.45 13.48 24.77
CA VAL A 59 12.44 14.32 25.42
C VAL A 59 11.71 15.20 26.44
N ASN A 60 12.09 15.09 27.72
CA ASN A 60 11.47 15.83 28.81
C ASN A 60 9.93 15.70 28.86
N GLY A 61 9.41 14.50 28.59
CA GLY A 61 7.98 14.20 28.56
C GLY A 61 7.23 14.62 27.29
N THR A 62 7.89 15.33 26.38
CA THR A 62 7.29 15.72 25.09
C THR A 62 7.66 14.71 24.03
N GLU A 63 6.67 14.23 23.28
CA GLU A 63 6.90 13.28 22.18
C GLU A 63 7.62 13.95 21.02
N VAL A 64 8.64 13.25 20.49
CA VAL A 64 9.48 13.67 19.37
C VAL A 64 9.13 12.93 18.08
N THR A 65 8.60 11.72 18.20
CA THR A 65 8.27 10.84 17.05
C THR A 65 7.33 11.56 16.08
N LYS A 66 7.69 11.59 14.78
CA LYS A 66 6.96 12.37 13.77
C LYS A 66 5.65 11.73 13.29
N GLY A 67 5.42 10.47 13.58
CA GLY A 67 4.27 9.72 13.09
C GLY A 67 4.05 8.41 13.82
N TYR A 68 3.11 7.64 13.34
CA TYR A 68 2.81 6.30 13.85
C TYR A 68 3.75 5.26 13.27
N LEU A 69 4.02 4.18 14.00
CA LEU A 69 4.73 2.98 13.56
C LEU A 69 6.14 3.26 12.98
N ALA A 70 6.83 4.28 13.50
CA ALA A 70 8.21 4.56 13.10
C ALA A 70 9.18 3.48 13.62
N PRO A 71 10.26 3.16 12.87
CA PRO A 71 10.68 3.68 11.58
C PRO A 71 10.04 2.94 10.40
N TYR A 72 10.48 3.26 9.16
CA TYR A 72 10.10 2.57 7.94
C TYR A 72 10.32 1.06 8.02
N ILE A 73 9.35 0.30 7.51
CA ILE A 73 9.32 -1.17 7.57
C ILE A 73 10.25 -1.79 6.53
N SER A 74 11.13 -2.71 6.96
CA SER A 74 12.11 -3.37 6.09
C SER A 74 12.52 -4.75 6.59
N ASN A 75 13.25 -5.47 5.74
CA ASN A 75 14.08 -6.59 6.15
C ASN A 75 15.37 -6.03 6.77
N TYR A 76 15.56 -6.23 8.07
CA TYR A 76 16.70 -5.67 8.82
C TYR A 76 18.06 -6.26 8.44
N ASN A 77 18.08 -7.37 7.71
CA ASN A 77 19.34 -7.91 7.14
C ASN A 77 19.74 -7.21 5.84
N ASP A 78 18.79 -6.50 5.18
CA ASP A 78 19.03 -5.79 3.92
C ASP A 78 19.14 -4.28 4.14
N SER A 79 18.24 -3.71 4.95
CA SER A 79 18.17 -2.27 5.24
C SER A 79 17.71 -2.03 6.67
N VAL A 80 18.38 -1.14 7.37
CA VAL A 80 17.95 -0.64 8.69
C VAL A 80 17.75 0.86 8.58
N TYR A 81 16.53 1.32 8.91
CA TYR A 81 16.22 2.74 8.81
C TYR A 81 16.47 3.46 10.12
N TYR A 82 16.97 4.71 9.99
CA TYR A 82 17.07 5.63 11.12
C TYR A 82 16.32 6.92 10.83
N ASP A 83 15.71 7.46 11.87
CA ASP A 83 15.11 8.78 11.87
C ASP A 83 16.04 9.80 12.52
N GLU A 84 15.91 11.07 12.11
CA GLU A 84 16.66 12.18 12.61
C GLU A 84 15.73 13.32 13.06
N TYR A 85 15.94 13.81 14.28
CA TYR A 85 15.15 14.85 14.91
C TYR A 85 16.05 15.96 15.45
N ASP A 86 15.73 17.22 15.16
CA ASP A 86 16.33 18.34 15.89
C ASP A 86 15.52 18.60 17.15
N VAL A 87 16.13 18.39 18.31
CA VAL A 87 15.50 18.52 19.63
C VAL A 87 16.08 19.70 20.43
N ALA A 88 16.83 20.62 19.79
CA ALA A 88 17.48 21.75 20.48
C ALA A 88 16.50 22.57 21.31
N SER A 89 15.31 22.86 20.79
CA SER A 89 14.27 23.63 21.48
C SER A 89 13.61 22.91 22.66
N MET A 90 13.85 21.61 22.80
CA MET A 90 13.29 20.77 23.89
C MET A 90 14.27 20.60 25.05
N LEU A 91 15.55 20.96 24.87
CA LEU A 91 16.57 20.78 25.89
C LEU A 91 16.56 21.91 26.90
N LEU A 92 16.73 21.53 28.17
CA LEU A 92 16.85 22.42 29.33
C LEU A 92 18.32 22.59 29.69
N THR A 93 18.72 23.80 30.05
CA THR A 93 20.10 24.16 30.40
C THR A 93 20.33 24.18 31.91
N GLY A 94 21.49 23.70 32.32
CA GLY A 94 21.91 23.75 33.74
C GLY A 94 21.13 22.80 34.65
N VAL A 95 20.20 21.99 34.07
CA VAL A 95 19.42 20.97 34.76
C VAL A 95 19.47 19.68 33.96
N ASP A 96 19.06 18.59 34.59
CA ASP A 96 18.98 17.31 33.90
C ASP A 96 17.83 17.25 32.91
N ASN A 97 18.10 16.66 31.76
CA ASN A 97 17.15 16.29 30.74
C ASN A 97 16.91 14.78 30.78
N VAL A 98 15.80 14.34 30.19
CA VAL A 98 15.48 12.92 30.09
C VAL A 98 15.08 12.56 28.66
N ALA A 99 15.68 11.49 28.13
CA ALA A 99 15.25 10.85 26.89
C ALA A 99 14.58 9.51 27.25
N CYS A 100 13.37 9.28 26.70
CA CYS A 100 12.64 8.04 26.89
C CYS A 100 12.27 7.43 25.54
N ILE A 101 12.41 6.12 25.40
CA ILE A 101 12.04 5.35 24.23
C ILE A 101 11.11 4.22 24.69
N VAL A 102 9.87 4.21 24.23
CA VAL A 102 8.99 3.03 24.33
C VAL A 102 9.18 2.21 23.06
N LEU A 103 9.49 0.92 23.21
CA LEU A 103 9.94 0.08 22.11
C LEU A 103 8.94 -1.04 21.83
N GLY A 104 8.18 -0.92 20.73
CA GLY A 104 7.19 -1.91 20.29
C GLY A 104 7.79 -3.04 19.47
N ASN A 105 7.05 -4.14 19.37
CA ASN A 105 7.48 -5.37 18.72
C ASN A 105 7.66 -5.26 17.21
N GLY A 106 6.82 -4.51 16.52
CA GLY A 106 6.86 -4.34 15.07
C GLY A 106 6.82 -5.67 14.31
N PHE A 107 7.49 -5.71 13.17
CA PHE A 107 7.65 -6.94 12.39
C PHE A 107 8.73 -7.89 12.96
N ALA A 108 9.66 -7.40 13.77
CA ALA A 108 10.77 -8.20 14.30
C ALA A 108 10.32 -9.26 15.30
N ASN A 109 9.24 -9.01 16.02
CA ASN A 109 8.74 -9.85 17.09
C ASN A 109 7.22 -10.04 17.02
N ALA A 110 6.65 -10.02 15.82
CA ALA A 110 5.23 -10.24 15.59
C ALA A 110 4.79 -11.63 16.04
N VAL A 111 3.57 -11.74 16.52
CA VAL A 111 2.91 -13.03 16.77
C VAL A 111 2.69 -13.71 15.42
N ASP A 112 3.01 -14.99 15.34
CA ASP A 112 2.96 -15.75 14.11
C ASP A 112 1.54 -16.13 13.72
N PHE A 113 1.25 -15.97 12.45
CA PHE A 113 0.08 -16.51 11.76
C PHE A 113 0.52 -17.63 10.80
N ASP A 114 1.36 -18.54 11.18
CA ASP A 114 1.90 -19.72 10.46
C ASP A 114 2.08 -19.59 8.93
N VAL A 115 1.14 -18.96 8.25
CA VAL A 115 1.12 -18.72 6.79
C VAL A 115 2.40 -18.05 6.30
N TRP A 116 2.83 -16.99 7.01
CA TRP A 116 3.96 -16.14 6.59
C TRP A 116 5.28 -16.57 7.22
N GLN A 117 5.26 -17.61 8.05
CA GLN A 117 6.43 -18.18 8.73
C GLN A 117 7.20 -17.18 9.59
N PHE A 118 6.52 -16.21 10.21
CA PHE A 118 7.17 -15.18 11.03
C PHE A 118 7.92 -15.76 12.22
N GLU A 119 7.41 -16.83 12.86
CA GLU A 119 8.08 -17.48 13.99
C GLU A 119 9.39 -18.18 13.60
N SER A 120 9.49 -18.68 12.39
CA SER A 120 10.69 -19.33 11.85
C SER A 120 11.59 -18.39 11.05
N SER A 121 11.20 -17.12 10.94
CA SER A 121 11.95 -16.12 10.17
C SER A 121 13.36 -15.92 10.72
N PRO A 122 14.40 -15.90 9.87
CA PRO A 122 15.76 -15.56 10.29
C PRO A 122 15.91 -14.12 10.79
N LEU A 123 14.89 -13.28 10.61
CA LEU A 123 14.85 -11.90 11.05
C LEU A 123 14.26 -11.74 12.45
N ARG A 124 13.66 -12.81 13.00
CA ARG A 124 12.98 -12.74 14.28
C ARG A 124 13.97 -12.51 15.42
N ARG A 125 13.76 -11.44 16.14
CA ARG A 125 14.57 -11.06 17.30
C ARG A 125 13.79 -10.17 18.25
N ALA A 126 14.27 -10.06 19.51
CA ALA A 126 13.77 -9.07 20.43
C ALA A 126 13.98 -7.66 19.83
N PRO A 127 12.99 -6.76 19.97
CA PRO A 127 13.12 -5.38 19.53
C PRO A 127 14.36 -4.74 20.14
N CYS A 128 15.09 -3.98 19.32
CA CYS A 128 16.30 -3.30 19.75
C CYS A 128 16.48 -1.97 19.02
N PHE A 129 17.26 -1.08 19.60
CA PHE A 129 17.56 0.20 18.96
C PHE A 129 18.99 0.64 19.19
N ALA A 130 19.48 1.50 18.31
CA ALA A 130 20.68 2.30 18.49
C ALA A 130 20.31 3.79 18.43
N PHE A 131 20.92 4.58 19.31
CA PHE A 131 20.56 5.97 19.53
C PHE A 131 21.79 6.83 19.71
N THR A 132 21.78 8.03 19.13
CA THR A 132 22.78 9.09 19.42
C THR A 132 22.13 10.46 19.52
N LEU A 133 22.63 11.29 20.42
CA LEU A 133 22.35 12.72 20.46
C LEU A 133 23.68 13.46 20.31
N THR A 134 23.74 14.36 19.32
CA THR A 134 24.87 15.26 19.12
C THR A 134 24.41 16.70 19.31
N CYS A 135 25.13 17.45 20.13
CA CYS A 135 24.89 18.86 20.36
C CYS A 135 26.06 19.65 19.72
N ASP A 136 25.76 20.54 18.78
CA ASP A 136 26.74 21.33 18.02
C ASP A 136 27.91 20.45 17.48
N ASP A 137 27.55 19.30 16.87
CA ASP A 137 28.44 18.27 16.32
C ASP A 137 29.23 17.44 17.36
N GLU A 138 29.08 17.68 18.68
CA GLU A 138 29.70 16.88 19.71
C GLU A 138 28.75 15.77 20.22
N LEU A 139 29.28 14.55 20.36
CA LEU A 139 28.50 13.41 20.89
C LEU A 139 28.17 13.65 22.37
N THR A 140 26.90 13.88 22.67
CA THR A 140 26.40 14.14 24.03
C THR A 140 25.87 12.86 24.68
N LEU A 141 25.19 12.00 23.91
CA LEU A 141 24.55 10.78 24.41
C LEU A 141 24.54 9.71 23.33
N LYS A 142 24.73 8.45 23.74
CA LYS A 142 24.55 7.27 22.89
C LYS A 142 23.86 6.15 23.65
N SER A 143 23.27 5.20 22.93
CA SER A 143 22.75 3.96 23.49
C SER A 143 23.89 3.10 24.05
N ASP A 144 23.76 2.72 25.32
CA ASP A 144 24.66 1.80 26.01
C ASP A 144 23.98 1.20 27.25
N THR A 145 24.68 0.39 28.03
CA THR A 145 24.16 -0.27 29.24
C THR A 145 23.89 0.71 30.40
N SER A 146 24.17 2.00 30.25
CA SER A 146 23.83 3.00 31.26
C SER A 146 22.38 3.47 31.19
N PHE A 147 21.64 3.10 30.14
CA PHE A 147 20.19 3.28 30.11
C PHE A 147 19.51 2.46 31.22
N GLU A 148 18.38 2.95 31.64
CA GLU A 148 17.45 2.28 32.55
C GLU A 148 16.35 1.63 31.72
N VAL A 149 15.85 0.46 32.14
CA VAL A 149 14.76 -0.27 31.47
C VAL A 149 13.63 -0.50 32.46
N TYR A 150 12.41 -0.16 32.06
CA TYR A 150 11.19 -0.32 32.82
C TYR A 150 10.13 -1.07 32.01
N ASP A 151 9.16 -1.69 32.67
CA ASP A 151 7.92 -2.07 32.02
C ASP A 151 7.10 -0.81 31.73
N SER A 152 6.49 -0.74 30.56
CA SER A 152 5.53 0.31 30.23
C SER A 152 4.09 -0.15 30.47
N ALA A 153 3.15 0.75 30.29
CA ALA A 153 1.73 0.43 30.34
C ALA A 153 1.25 -0.44 29.16
N ILE A 154 2.03 -0.55 28.07
CA ILE A 154 1.75 -1.43 26.92
C ILE A 154 2.22 -2.84 27.30
N THR A 155 1.28 -3.70 27.67
CA THR A 155 1.55 -5.07 28.13
C THR A 155 1.64 -6.08 27.00
N PHE A 156 1.13 -5.72 25.82
CA PHE A 156 1.22 -6.47 24.58
C PHE A 156 1.07 -5.51 23.41
N ASP A 157 1.82 -5.72 22.34
CA ASP A 157 1.63 -5.07 21.06
C ASP A 157 1.99 -6.01 19.91
N ASP A 158 1.20 -5.95 18.85
CA ASP A 158 1.43 -6.65 17.59
C ASP A 158 0.73 -5.90 16.46
N ILE A 159 1.39 -5.75 15.33
CA ILE A 159 0.86 -4.96 14.21
C ILE A 159 -0.43 -5.55 13.63
N ARG A 160 -0.64 -6.86 13.73
CA ARG A 160 -1.83 -7.57 13.21
C ARG A 160 -2.84 -7.88 14.31
N ALA A 161 -2.34 -8.33 15.46
CA ALA A 161 -3.18 -8.75 16.56
C ALA A 161 -3.84 -7.58 17.28
N GLY A 162 -3.08 -6.54 17.61
CA GLY A 162 -3.57 -5.37 18.35
C GLY A 162 -2.67 -4.96 19.50
N GLU A 163 -3.19 -4.10 20.40
CA GLU A 163 -2.47 -3.58 21.57
C GLU A 163 -3.26 -3.80 22.86
N ARG A 164 -2.55 -4.14 23.95
CA ARG A 164 -3.11 -4.19 25.31
C ARG A 164 -2.41 -3.18 26.19
N TYR A 165 -3.21 -2.29 26.75
CA TYR A 165 -2.74 -1.20 27.60
C TYR A 165 -3.38 -1.26 28.99
N ASP A 166 -2.55 -1.24 30.04
CA ASP A 166 -3.03 -1.11 31.42
C ASP A 166 -2.68 0.27 31.97
N ALA A 167 -3.66 1.17 32.05
CA ALA A 167 -3.44 2.54 32.47
C ALA A 167 -2.94 2.65 33.92
N ARG A 168 -3.18 1.63 34.76
CA ARG A 168 -2.70 1.57 36.13
C ARG A 168 -1.18 1.42 36.25
N LEU A 169 -0.53 0.96 35.15
CA LEU A 169 0.91 0.80 35.02
C LEU A 169 1.61 2.04 34.47
N TYR A 170 0.86 3.04 34.00
CA TYR A 170 1.45 4.27 33.49
C TYR A 170 2.14 5.05 34.60
N ARG A 171 3.38 5.45 34.36
CA ARG A 171 4.25 6.13 35.31
C ARG A 171 4.79 7.41 34.72
N ALA A 172 4.10 8.55 34.99
CA ALA A 172 4.48 9.87 34.48
C ALA A 172 5.88 10.30 34.94
N GLU A 173 6.31 9.88 36.12
CA GLU A 173 7.63 10.18 36.68
C GLU A 173 8.80 9.62 35.85
N LEU A 174 8.56 8.58 35.02
CA LEU A 174 9.61 8.04 34.15
C LEU A 174 10.00 9.01 33.03
N PHE A 175 9.10 9.90 32.65
CA PHE A 175 9.30 10.87 31.56
C PHE A 175 9.86 12.22 32.04
N ALA A 176 10.11 12.36 33.32
CA ALA A 176 10.66 13.57 33.94
C ALA A 176 12.02 13.32 34.60
N PRO A 177 12.91 14.34 34.71
CA PRO A 177 14.13 14.22 35.48
C PRO A 177 13.85 13.85 36.95
N SER A 178 14.72 13.01 37.55
CA SER A 178 14.58 12.57 38.92
C SER A 178 15.94 12.55 39.65
N ASN A 179 16.00 13.13 40.83
CA ASN A 179 17.19 13.11 41.68
C ASN A 179 17.30 11.83 42.53
N LYS A 180 16.31 10.92 42.39
CA LYS A 180 16.29 9.65 43.14
C LYS A 180 16.15 8.50 42.15
N PRO A 181 16.76 7.33 42.46
CA PRO A 181 16.49 6.12 41.70
C PRO A 181 15.00 5.81 41.69
N LEU A 182 14.45 5.52 40.50
CA LEU A 182 13.06 5.12 40.35
C LEU A 182 12.95 3.59 40.56
N PRO A 183 11.92 3.10 41.26
CA PRO A 183 11.76 1.67 41.53
C PRO A 183 11.48 0.87 40.26
N GLY A 184 11.89 -0.41 40.24
CA GLY A 184 11.65 -1.32 39.13
C GLY A 184 12.64 -1.15 37.97
N CYS A 185 13.78 -0.50 38.19
CA CYS A 185 14.81 -0.30 37.16
C CYS A 185 15.54 -1.62 36.83
N GLY A 186 15.49 -1.99 35.55
CA GLY A 186 16.38 -2.97 34.92
C GLY A 186 17.51 -2.32 34.14
N LYS A 187 18.35 -3.15 33.52
CA LYS A 187 19.42 -2.72 32.61
C LYS A 187 19.24 -3.34 31.23
N PRO A 188 19.56 -2.58 30.16
CA PRO A 188 19.57 -3.17 28.84
C PRO A 188 20.75 -4.11 28.64
N ILE A 189 20.60 -5.01 27.72
CA ILE A 189 21.67 -5.85 27.18
C ILE A 189 22.15 -5.27 25.84
N VAL A 190 23.44 -5.42 25.56
CA VAL A 190 24.00 -5.16 24.24
C VAL A 190 23.66 -6.33 23.34
N VAL A 191 23.16 -6.06 22.17
CA VAL A 191 22.79 -7.08 21.19
C VAL A 191 23.55 -6.92 19.89
N GLU A 192 23.57 -7.98 19.09
CA GLU A 192 24.22 -7.97 17.77
C GLU A 192 23.61 -6.89 16.87
N THR A 193 24.48 -6.16 16.20
CA THR A 193 24.09 -5.15 15.22
C THR A 193 23.41 -5.81 14.01
N PRO A 194 22.23 -5.33 13.58
CA PRO A 194 21.62 -5.80 12.34
C PRO A 194 22.58 -5.65 11.15
N HIS A 195 22.55 -6.61 10.22
CA HIS A 195 23.49 -6.65 9.09
C HIS A 195 23.13 -5.63 7.99
N GLY A 196 21.88 -5.20 7.91
CA GLY A 196 21.38 -4.32 6.86
C GLY A 196 22.13 -2.99 6.76
N GLU A 197 22.11 -2.43 5.57
CA GLU A 197 22.62 -1.09 5.32
C GLU A 197 21.84 -0.06 6.16
N LEU A 198 22.57 0.79 6.90
CA LEU A 198 21.97 1.87 7.65
C LEU A 198 21.56 3.01 6.72
N ARG A 199 20.26 3.26 6.59
CA ARG A 199 19.66 4.24 5.69
C ARG A 199 18.85 5.29 6.46
N LYS A 200 18.93 6.55 6.03
CA LYS A 200 18.05 7.59 6.57
C LYS A 200 16.64 7.40 6.03
N CYS A 201 15.66 7.48 6.91
CA CYS A 201 14.26 7.51 6.51
C CYS A 201 13.87 8.94 6.10
N ASP A 202 13.64 9.15 4.82
CA ASP A 202 13.24 10.44 4.24
C ASP A 202 11.87 10.37 3.53
N VAL A 203 11.08 9.33 3.84
CA VAL A 203 9.73 9.16 3.31
C VAL A 203 8.67 9.86 4.17
N GLU A 204 7.48 10.00 3.64
CA GLU A 204 6.33 10.55 4.31
C GLU A 204 5.92 9.66 5.50
N PRO A 205 5.90 10.21 6.76
CA PRO A 205 5.52 9.43 7.93
C PRO A 205 4.05 9.08 7.91
N ILE A 206 3.67 8.00 8.60
CA ILE A 206 2.26 7.68 8.86
C ILE A 206 1.71 8.70 9.83
N ARG A 207 0.60 9.38 9.48
CA ARG A 207 -0.03 10.40 10.31
C ARG A 207 -1.53 10.24 10.43
N GLU A 208 -2.08 10.88 11.45
CA GLU A 208 -3.51 11.14 11.53
C GLU A 208 -3.91 12.09 10.41
N GLN A 209 -4.85 11.64 9.57
CA GLN A 209 -5.37 12.40 8.44
C GLN A 209 -6.75 12.98 8.73
N ARG A 210 -7.55 12.21 9.45
CA ARG A 210 -8.94 12.57 9.76
C ARG A 210 -9.38 11.88 11.04
N ARG A 211 -10.23 12.58 11.81
CA ARG A 211 -10.85 12.03 13.02
C ARG A 211 -12.35 12.29 13.00
N PHE A 212 -13.16 11.30 13.35
CA PHE A 212 -14.62 11.42 13.40
C PHE A 212 -15.24 10.40 14.35
N CYS A 213 -16.42 10.73 14.88
CA CYS A 213 -17.20 9.85 15.77
C CYS A 213 -17.96 8.79 14.97
N ALA A 214 -18.42 7.73 15.64
CA ALA A 214 -19.32 6.77 15.06
C ALA A 214 -20.66 7.43 14.64
N LEU A 215 -21.27 6.90 13.58
CA LEU A 215 -22.62 7.31 13.14
C LEU A 215 -23.71 6.76 14.06
N SER A 216 -23.48 5.56 14.61
CA SER A 216 -24.42 4.91 15.52
C SER A 216 -23.72 3.97 16.48
N VAL A 217 -24.38 3.71 17.62
CA VAL A 217 -24.01 2.72 18.63
C VAL A 217 -25.22 1.85 18.90
N ILE A 218 -25.09 0.55 18.80
CA ILE A 218 -26.18 -0.42 18.98
C ILE A 218 -25.75 -1.47 20.01
N ALA A 219 -26.59 -1.71 21.00
CA ALA A 219 -26.34 -2.80 21.97
C ALA A 219 -26.43 -4.17 21.27
N SER A 220 -25.46 -5.04 21.53
CA SER A 220 -25.34 -6.37 20.93
C SER A 220 -24.60 -7.32 21.89
N ASP A 221 -25.19 -8.45 22.21
CA ASP A 221 -24.58 -9.59 22.94
C ASP A 221 -23.65 -9.24 24.14
N GLY A 222 -24.13 -8.35 25.02
CA GLY A 222 -23.36 -7.95 26.22
C GLY A 222 -22.32 -6.85 25.98
N GLY A 223 -22.30 -6.26 24.80
CA GLY A 223 -21.47 -5.12 24.40
C GLY A 223 -22.21 -4.17 23.47
N TYR A 224 -21.44 -3.42 22.70
CA TYR A 224 -21.95 -2.39 21.78
C TYR A 224 -21.21 -2.44 20.45
N VAL A 225 -21.96 -2.37 19.35
CA VAL A 225 -21.41 -2.22 17.99
C VAL A 225 -21.45 -0.75 17.61
N TYR A 226 -20.28 -0.20 17.26
CA TYR A 226 -20.11 1.13 16.70
C TYR A 226 -19.98 1.02 15.18
N ASP A 227 -20.84 1.74 14.41
CA ASP A 227 -20.72 1.85 12.95
C ASP A 227 -20.16 3.22 12.59
N PHE A 228 -19.00 3.26 11.93
CA PHE A 228 -18.38 4.47 11.45
C PHE A 228 -18.80 4.89 10.04
N GLY A 229 -19.66 4.09 9.38
CA GLY A 229 -20.23 4.38 8.07
C GLY A 229 -19.32 4.14 6.88
N GLU A 230 -18.03 4.03 7.09
CA GLU A 230 -17.04 3.78 6.02
C GLU A 230 -15.89 2.90 6.52
N ASN A 231 -15.38 2.07 5.62
CA ASN A 231 -14.19 1.26 5.85
C ASN A 231 -12.94 2.11 5.58
N ASN A 232 -11.96 2.04 6.47
CA ASN A 232 -10.67 2.73 6.38
C ASN A 232 -9.60 1.91 7.11
N ALA A 233 -8.36 2.43 7.13
CA ALA A 233 -7.30 1.95 8.00
C ALA A 233 -6.98 2.98 9.09
N GLY A 234 -6.70 2.50 10.30
CA GLY A 234 -6.35 3.38 11.41
C GLY A 234 -6.54 2.75 12.78
N VAL A 235 -6.81 3.57 13.77
CA VAL A 235 -7.04 3.18 15.17
C VAL A 235 -8.25 3.91 15.74
N VAL A 236 -8.69 3.51 16.93
CA VAL A 236 -9.69 4.25 17.69
C VAL A 236 -9.05 5.12 18.76
N CYS A 237 -9.68 6.24 19.05
CA CYS A 237 -9.46 7.03 20.25
C CYS A 237 -10.60 6.73 21.22
N LEU A 238 -10.32 6.07 22.33
CA LEU A 238 -11.23 5.87 23.44
C LEU A 238 -11.27 7.13 24.30
N ARG A 239 -12.48 7.56 24.68
CA ARG A 239 -12.74 8.57 25.72
C ARG A 239 -13.73 8.02 26.73
N VAL A 240 -13.31 7.81 27.95
CA VAL A 240 -14.14 7.17 28.98
C VAL A 240 -13.91 7.77 30.35
N ASN A 241 -14.99 7.91 31.14
CA ASN A 241 -14.89 8.11 32.57
C ASN A 241 -14.91 6.72 33.23
N GLY A 242 -13.72 6.17 33.45
CA GLY A 242 -13.53 4.78 33.89
C GLY A 242 -13.44 4.62 35.39
N VAL A 243 -13.49 3.37 35.82
CA VAL A 243 -13.21 2.93 37.19
C VAL A 243 -11.96 2.06 37.15
N SER A 244 -11.08 2.20 38.13
CA SER A 244 -9.82 1.45 38.21
C SER A 244 -10.05 -0.05 38.13
N GLY A 245 -9.39 -0.69 37.15
CA GLY A 245 -9.53 -2.11 36.82
C GLY A 245 -10.67 -2.44 35.86
N GLN A 246 -11.51 -1.49 35.44
CA GLN A 246 -12.49 -1.70 34.38
C GLN A 246 -11.75 -2.05 33.08
N LYS A 247 -12.05 -3.25 32.54
CA LYS A 247 -11.47 -3.72 31.29
C LYS A 247 -12.43 -3.45 30.13
N ILE A 248 -11.96 -2.72 29.13
CA ILE A 248 -12.68 -2.44 27.89
C ILE A 248 -11.94 -3.17 26.76
N THR A 249 -12.68 -3.91 25.93
CA THR A 249 -12.11 -4.63 24.77
C THR A 249 -12.73 -4.15 23.48
N PHE A 250 -11.96 -4.20 22.42
CA PHE A 250 -12.34 -3.73 21.08
C PHE A 250 -12.05 -4.83 20.06
N ASP A 251 -13.05 -5.28 19.36
CA ASP A 251 -12.93 -6.14 18.18
C ASP A 251 -13.30 -5.36 16.93
N PHE A 252 -12.41 -5.35 15.95
CA PHE A 252 -12.57 -4.57 14.73
C PHE A 252 -12.97 -5.48 13.57
N GLY A 253 -13.78 -4.96 12.64
CA GLY A 253 -14.19 -5.70 11.46
C GLY A 253 -14.87 -4.86 10.39
N GLU A 254 -15.05 -5.49 9.23
CA GLU A 254 -15.58 -4.87 8.03
C GLU A 254 -17.08 -5.19 7.81
N VAL A 255 -17.60 -6.24 8.46
CA VAL A 255 -18.90 -6.83 8.15
C VAL A 255 -19.72 -7.09 9.42
N LEU A 256 -21.01 -6.80 9.34
CA LEU A 256 -22.01 -7.29 10.30
C LEU A 256 -22.86 -8.41 9.67
N ILE A 257 -23.14 -9.46 10.44
CA ILE A 257 -24.16 -10.47 10.12
C ILE A 257 -25.19 -10.45 11.22
N ASP A 258 -26.45 -10.26 10.88
CA ASP A 258 -27.56 -10.15 11.84
C ASP A 258 -27.28 -9.14 12.97
N GLY A 259 -26.65 -8.02 12.64
CA GLY A 259 -26.29 -6.95 13.58
C GLY A 259 -25.09 -7.26 14.49
N LYS A 260 -24.40 -8.38 14.29
CA LYS A 260 -23.22 -8.80 15.05
C LYS A 260 -21.95 -8.68 14.19
N LEU A 261 -20.84 -8.32 14.84
CA LEU A 261 -19.54 -8.26 14.15
C LEU A 261 -19.15 -9.66 13.67
N ASN A 262 -18.84 -9.76 12.37
CA ASN A 262 -18.26 -10.96 11.77
C ASN A 262 -16.78 -10.71 11.45
N LYS A 263 -15.92 -11.63 11.88
CA LYS A 263 -14.46 -11.57 11.69
C LYS A 263 -13.94 -12.65 10.74
N ASP A 264 -14.81 -13.37 10.03
CA ASP A 264 -14.41 -14.48 9.16
C ASP A 264 -13.48 -14.04 8.02
N ASN A 265 -13.64 -12.82 7.52
CA ASN A 265 -12.80 -12.28 6.45
C ASN A 265 -11.49 -11.65 6.95
N ILE A 266 -11.26 -11.62 8.26
CA ILE A 266 -10.06 -11.04 8.87
C ILE A 266 -9.06 -12.15 9.21
N VAL A 267 -9.54 -13.36 9.46
CA VAL A 267 -8.71 -14.50 9.85
C VAL A 267 -8.11 -15.16 8.61
N CYS A 268 -6.78 -15.26 8.53
CA CYS A 268 -6.11 -16.11 7.56
C CYS A 268 -6.47 -17.58 7.82
N ASP A 269 -6.72 -18.35 6.77
CA ASP A 269 -7.25 -19.73 6.85
C ASP A 269 -6.37 -20.70 7.65
N LEU A 270 -5.11 -20.36 7.86
CA LEU A 270 -4.12 -21.21 8.52
C LEU A 270 -3.87 -20.86 10.00
N VAL A 271 -4.68 -19.98 10.59
CA VAL A 271 -4.57 -19.67 12.02
C VAL A 271 -5.18 -20.81 12.83
N CYS A 272 -4.41 -21.32 13.79
CA CYS A 272 -4.85 -22.35 14.74
C CYS A 272 -6.13 -21.91 15.48
N ASP A 273 -7.12 -22.80 15.58
CA ASP A 273 -8.46 -22.49 16.09
C ASP A 273 -8.48 -21.86 17.49
N ASP A 274 -7.56 -22.24 18.37
CA ASP A 274 -7.46 -21.72 19.74
C ASP A 274 -7.00 -20.25 19.81
N TYR A 275 -6.42 -19.74 18.73
CA TYR A 275 -5.86 -18.39 18.62
C TYR A 275 -6.73 -17.41 17.81
N LYS A 276 -7.67 -17.93 17.02
CA LYS A 276 -8.42 -17.22 15.99
C LYS A 276 -9.00 -15.88 16.42
N TRP A 277 -9.52 -15.82 17.63
CA TRP A 277 -10.32 -14.68 18.07
C TRP A 277 -9.59 -13.73 19.03
N GLN A 278 -8.53 -14.20 19.70
CA GLN A 278 -7.80 -13.43 20.72
C GLN A 278 -6.70 -12.52 20.13
N TYR A 279 -6.28 -12.76 18.89
CA TYR A 279 -5.11 -12.13 18.30
C TYR A 279 -5.35 -11.60 16.88
N VAL A 280 -6.58 -11.29 16.53
CA VAL A 280 -6.93 -10.76 15.20
C VAL A 280 -7.73 -9.50 15.38
N GLN A 281 -7.06 -8.35 15.16
CA GLN A 281 -7.64 -7.02 15.31
C GLN A 281 -8.41 -6.88 16.64
N HIS A 282 -7.69 -7.05 17.77
CA HIS A 282 -8.26 -7.02 19.11
C HIS A 282 -7.41 -6.15 20.04
N ASP A 283 -7.99 -5.06 20.55
CA ASP A 283 -7.34 -4.19 21.51
C ASP A 283 -7.98 -4.33 22.89
N GLU A 284 -7.19 -4.07 23.95
CA GLU A 284 -7.65 -4.06 25.33
C GLU A 284 -7.15 -2.81 26.07
N TYR A 285 -8.03 -2.20 26.87
CA TYR A 285 -7.70 -1.09 27.74
C TYR A 285 -8.18 -1.37 29.17
N ILE A 286 -7.29 -1.25 30.15
CA ILE A 286 -7.64 -1.34 31.57
C ILE A 286 -7.59 0.06 32.17
N CYS A 287 -8.72 0.53 32.70
CA CYS A 287 -8.89 1.88 33.21
C CYS A 287 -8.21 2.12 34.56
N THR A 288 -7.88 3.37 34.84
CA THR A 288 -7.79 3.97 36.17
C THR A 288 -9.11 4.66 36.53
N ASP A 289 -9.19 5.41 37.63
CA ASP A 289 -10.37 6.20 37.97
C ASP A 289 -10.39 7.52 37.20
N GLY A 290 -11.60 7.93 36.77
CA GLY A 290 -11.86 9.24 36.16
C GLY A 290 -11.78 9.27 34.64
N TRP A 291 -11.73 10.49 34.07
CA TRP A 291 -11.68 10.71 32.64
C TRP A 291 -10.34 10.33 32.04
N GLN A 292 -10.37 9.51 31.02
CA GLN A 292 -9.21 8.98 30.31
C GLN A 292 -9.41 9.07 28.81
N THR A 293 -8.29 9.23 28.11
CA THR A 293 -8.22 9.12 26.64
C THR A 293 -7.08 8.17 26.30
N TRP A 294 -7.34 7.22 25.39
CA TRP A 294 -6.33 6.28 24.93
C TRP A 294 -6.39 6.08 23.42
N ILE A 295 -5.22 5.96 22.83
CA ILE A 295 -5.01 5.67 21.40
C ILE A 295 -3.91 4.62 21.34
N PRO A 296 -4.10 3.47 20.65
CA PRO A 296 -3.04 2.46 20.45
C PRO A 296 -1.79 3.06 19.79
N SER A 297 -0.62 2.54 20.15
CA SER A 297 0.67 3.09 19.73
C SER A 297 1.35 2.30 18.61
N PHE A 298 1.25 0.95 18.65
CA PHE A 298 2.08 0.05 17.83
C PHE A 298 1.29 -0.92 16.97
N THR A 299 0.04 -0.60 16.69
CA THR A 299 -0.85 -1.34 15.79
C THR A 299 -1.67 -0.40 14.93
N TYR A 300 -2.37 -0.93 13.95
CA TYR A 300 -3.48 -0.32 13.23
C TYR A 300 -4.43 -1.40 12.75
N HIS A 301 -5.65 -1.02 12.40
CA HIS A 301 -6.70 -1.94 11.97
C HIS A 301 -7.37 -1.45 10.70
N GLY A 302 -7.90 -2.39 9.89
CA GLY A 302 -8.82 -2.11 8.79
C GLY A 302 -10.24 -2.42 9.25
N PHE A 303 -11.15 -1.42 9.29
CA PHE A 303 -12.48 -1.64 9.82
C PHE A 303 -13.49 -0.57 9.39
N ARG A 304 -14.75 -0.94 9.46
CA ARG A 304 -15.90 -0.05 9.51
C ARG A 304 -16.60 -0.13 10.86
N TYR A 305 -16.60 -1.31 11.48
CA TYR A 305 -17.33 -1.60 12.71
C TYR A 305 -16.37 -1.94 13.84
N VAL A 306 -16.74 -1.54 15.06
CA VAL A 306 -16.04 -1.94 16.28
C VAL A 306 -17.05 -2.50 17.27
N TYR A 307 -16.84 -3.74 17.71
CA TYR A 307 -17.58 -4.32 18.82
C TYR A 307 -16.81 -4.08 20.13
N VAL A 308 -17.48 -3.47 21.09
CA VAL A 308 -16.86 -3.06 22.35
C VAL A 308 -17.56 -3.73 23.51
N THR A 309 -16.77 -4.32 24.42
CA THR A 309 -17.27 -4.82 25.71
C THR A 309 -16.68 -4.04 26.87
N GLY A 310 -17.29 -4.15 28.06
CA GLY A 310 -16.81 -3.51 29.28
C GLY A 310 -17.23 -2.07 29.49
N LEU A 311 -17.95 -1.45 28.55
CA LEU A 311 -18.61 -0.16 28.76
C LEU A 311 -19.95 -0.34 29.48
N THR A 312 -20.33 0.61 30.35
CA THR A 312 -21.69 0.74 30.85
C THR A 312 -22.59 1.40 29.81
N ALA A 313 -23.90 1.35 30.01
CA ALA A 313 -24.86 1.98 29.10
C ALA A 313 -24.67 3.51 29.00
N GLU A 314 -24.27 4.14 30.09
CA GLU A 314 -23.98 5.58 30.15
C GLU A 314 -22.68 5.94 29.45
N GLN A 315 -21.70 5.03 29.42
CA GLN A 315 -20.41 5.21 28.74
C GLN A 315 -20.50 4.95 27.24
N ALA A 316 -21.43 4.10 26.80
CA ALA A 316 -21.57 3.68 25.41
C ALA A 316 -22.26 4.75 24.53
N THR A 317 -21.62 5.89 24.37
CA THR A 317 -22.08 7.00 23.52
C THR A 317 -21.33 7.03 22.20
N VAL A 318 -21.84 7.71 21.18
CA VAL A 318 -21.15 7.89 19.88
C VAL A 318 -19.80 8.60 20.04
N ASP A 319 -19.65 9.45 21.06
CA ASP A 319 -18.43 10.21 21.34
C ASP A 319 -17.40 9.42 22.16
N ALA A 320 -17.79 8.25 22.70
CA ALA A 320 -16.85 7.39 23.43
C ALA A 320 -15.74 6.85 22.56
N LEU A 321 -16.02 6.65 21.27
CA LEU A 321 -15.04 6.22 20.27
C LEU A 321 -14.98 7.19 19.10
N GLN A 322 -13.76 7.57 18.74
CA GLN A 322 -13.48 8.28 17.50
C GLN A 322 -12.57 7.42 16.61
N TYR A 323 -12.92 7.35 15.34
CA TYR A 323 -12.02 6.82 14.32
C TYR A 323 -10.88 7.80 14.08
N ILE A 324 -9.65 7.32 14.09
CA ILE A 324 -8.46 8.03 13.62
C ILE A 324 -7.98 7.35 12.35
N VAL A 325 -8.20 7.96 11.20
CA VAL A 325 -7.70 7.46 9.91
C VAL A 325 -6.22 7.72 9.82
N LEU A 326 -5.46 6.65 9.57
CA LEU A 326 -4.00 6.68 9.44
C LEU A 326 -3.60 6.22 8.04
N HIS A 327 -2.61 6.89 7.48
CA HIS A 327 -1.82 6.44 6.32
C HIS A 327 -0.56 7.30 6.17
N SER A 328 0.37 6.90 5.29
CA SER A 328 1.51 7.76 4.92
C SER A 328 1.03 9.12 4.45
N ASP A 329 1.67 10.20 4.93
CA ASP A 329 1.23 11.60 4.75
C ASP A 329 1.53 12.12 3.34
N VAL A 330 0.91 11.51 2.34
CA VAL A 330 1.09 11.83 0.92
C VAL A 330 0.03 12.82 0.42
N ALA A 331 0.45 13.83 -0.31
CA ALA A 331 -0.46 14.81 -0.89
C ALA A 331 -1.18 14.24 -2.12
N GLN A 332 -2.47 14.52 -2.26
CA GLN A 332 -3.19 14.27 -3.50
C GLN A 332 -2.78 15.31 -4.55
N ARG A 333 -2.32 14.86 -5.74
CA ARG A 333 -1.84 15.72 -6.83
C ARG A 333 -2.68 15.68 -8.09
N ALA A 334 -3.59 14.72 -8.21
CA ALA A 334 -4.55 14.67 -9.31
C ALA A 334 -5.99 14.57 -8.79
N THR A 335 -6.92 15.11 -9.58
CA THR A 335 -8.36 15.03 -9.33
C THR A 335 -9.09 14.59 -10.58
N PHE A 336 -10.22 13.92 -10.40
CA PHE A 336 -11.13 13.53 -11.48
C PHE A 336 -12.58 13.69 -11.02
N ARG A 337 -13.40 14.31 -11.86
CA ARG A 337 -14.87 14.33 -11.72
C ARG A 337 -15.50 14.34 -13.10
N CYS A 338 -16.65 13.69 -13.24
CA CYS A 338 -17.39 13.66 -14.48
C CYS A 338 -18.92 13.71 -14.25
N SER A 339 -19.69 13.70 -15.34
CA SER A 339 -21.16 13.74 -15.28
C SER A 339 -21.78 12.47 -14.73
N ASP A 340 -21.08 11.34 -14.72
CA ASP A 340 -21.57 10.07 -14.19
C ASP A 340 -21.21 9.94 -12.72
N GLN A 341 -22.23 9.88 -11.85
CA GLN A 341 -22.04 9.81 -10.40
C GLN A 341 -21.48 8.46 -9.95
N MET A 342 -21.71 7.38 -10.72
CA MET A 342 -21.16 6.06 -10.38
C MET A 342 -19.65 6.03 -10.59
N LEU A 343 -19.16 6.60 -11.70
CA LEU A 343 -17.71 6.75 -11.93
C LEU A 343 -17.06 7.61 -10.83
N ASN A 344 -17.70 8.71 -10.42
CA ASN A 344 -17.20 9.55 -9.33
C ASN A 344 -17.11 8.79 -8.00
N ARG A 345 -18.11 7.95 -7.69
CA ARG A 345 -18.08 7.12 -6.47
C ARG A 345 -17.04 6.02 -6.54
N ILE A 346 -16.85 5.39 -7.70
CA ILE A 346 -15.77 4.39 -7.92
C ILE A 346 -14.41 5.05 -7.71
N TYR A 347 -14.21 6.25 -8.24
CA TYR A 347 -13.01 7.05 -7.98
C TYR A 347 -12.79 7.24 -6.46
N ASP A 348 -13.80 7.69 -5.73
CA ASP A 348 -13.68 7.98 -4.29
C ASP A 348 -13.35 6.73 -3.46
N ILE A 349 -13.98 5.57 -3.74
CA ILE A 349 -13.68 4.32 -3.01
C ILE A 349 -12.32 3.75 -3.36
N THR A 350 -11.84 3.98 -4.59
CA THR A 350 -10.49 3.59 -4.99
C THR A 350 -9.45 4.37 -4.20
N LEU A 351 -9.57 5.70 -4.15
CA LEU A 351 -8.63 6.53 -3.38
C LEU A 351 -8.60 6.15 -1.90
N ARG A 352 -9.75 5.78 -1.34
CA ARG A 352 -9.82 5.32 0.05
C ARG A 352 -9.10 3.99 0.24
N SER A 353 -9.24 3.04 -0.69
CA SER A 353 -8.48 1.78 -0.63
C SER A 353 -7.00 2.00 -0.81
N ASP A 354 -6.59 2.87 -1.74
CA ASP A 354 -5.18 3.21 -1.96
C ASP A 354 -4.53 3.74 -0.67
N LEU A 355 -5.16 4.74 -0.04
CA LEU A 355 -4.64 5.35 1.19
C LEU A 355 -4.71 4.38 2.38
N SER A 356 -5.75 3.57 2.50
CA SER A 356 -5.86 2.54 3.54
C SER A 356 -4.75 1.49 3.48
N ASN A 357 -4.09 1.38 2.34
CA ASN A 357 -3.03 0.41 2.07
C ASN A 357 -1.66 1.06 1.82
N LEU A 358 -1.46 2.30 2.25
CA LEU A 358 -0.17 2.98 2.17
C LEU A 358 0.38 3.29 3.58
N PHE A 359 1.01 2.28 4.19
CA PHE A 359 1.62 2.34 5.52
C PHE A 359 3.15 2.18 5.42
N TYR A 360 3.84 3.21 4.96
CA TYR A 360 5.24 3.23 4.51
C TYR A 360 5.45 2.38 3.25
N ILE A 361 4.92 1.17 3.22
CA ILE A 361 4.92 0.26 2.07
C ILE A 361 3.49 0.15 1.51
N PRO A 362 3.32 -0.18 0.23
CA PRO A 362 2.00 -0.54 -0.29
C PRO A 362 1.63 -1.94 0.24
N THR A 363 0.61 -1.99 1.12
CA THR A 363 0.08 -3.26 1.65
C THR A 363 -1.12 -3.72 0.83
N ASP A 364 -1.35 -5.02 0.78
CA ASP A 364 -2.50 -5.63 0.11
C ASP A 364 -3.83 -5.26 0.78
N CYS A 365 -3.90 -5.41 2.10
CA CYS A 365 -5.09 -5.14 2.89
C CYS A 365 -4.74 -4.68 4.32
N PRO A 366 -5.57 -3.81 4.95
CA PRO A 366 -5.25 -3.24 6.25
C PRO A 366 -5.76 -4.08 7.43
N GLN A 367 -6.67 -5.05 7.21
CA GLN A 367 -7.34 -5.77 8.27
C GLN A 367 -6.74 -7.15 8.56
N ARG A 368 -6.08 -7.80 7.59
CA ARG A 368 -5.65 -9.20 7.70
C ARG A 368 -4.13 -9.37 7.56
N GLU A 369 -3.62 -9.17 6.37
CA GLU A 369 -2.24 -9.52 6.01
C GLU A 369 -1.25 -8.40 6.29
N LYS A 370 -1.55 -7.18 5.84
CA LYS A 370 -0.67 -6.01 5.96
C LYS A 370 0.71 -6.27 5.36
N ASN A 371 0.74 -7.01 4.24
CA ASN A 371 1.94 -7.42 3.54
C ASN A 371 2.18 -6.58 2.29
N GLY A 372 3.44 -6.32 1.95
CA GLY A 372 3.82 -5.65 0.72
C GLY A 372 3.78 -6.61 -0.48
N TRP A 373 2.58 -7.00 -0.94
CA TRP A 373 2.39 -7.83 -2.10
C TRP A 373 2.88 -7.14 -3.37
N THR A 374 3.71 -7.84 -4.14
CA THR A 374 4.40 -7.25 -5.29
C THR A 374 3.46 -7.01 -6.47
N ALA A 375 2.50 -7.91 -6.71
CA ALA A 375 1.49 -7.71 -7.75
C ALA A 375 0.59 -6.53 -7.46
N ASP A 376 0.08 -6.42 -6.23
CA ASP A 376 -0.81 -5.34 -5.80
C ASP A 376 -0.18 -3.98 -6.06
N ALA A 377 1.06 -3.82 -5.62
CA ALA A 377 1.84 -2.61 -5.87
C ALA A 377 2.12 -2.36 -7.36
N GLY A 378 2.44 -3.41 -8.12
CA GLY A 378 2.69 -3.31 -9.57
C GLY A 378 1.43 -2.94 -10.36
N LEU A 379 0.29 -3.57 -10.04
CA LEU A 379 -0.98 -3.27 -10.69
C LEU A 379 -1.44 -1.84 -10.39
N SER A 380 -1.18 -1.35 -9.18
CA SER A 380 -1.61 -0.04 -8.69
C SER A 380 -0.58 1.08 -8.89
N ALA A 381 0.63 0.78 -9.37
CA ALA A 381 1.72 1.76 -9.48
C ALA A 381 1.32 3.03 -10.24
N GLU A 382 0.64 2.89 -11.40
CA GLU A 382 0.19 4.03 -12.18
C GLU A 382 -0.82 4.87 -11.40
N GLN A 383 -1.86 4.26 -10.81
CA GLN A 383 -2.90 5.00 -10.09
C GLN A 383 -2.38 5.71 -8.85
N PHE A 384 -1.51 5.06 -8.07
CA PHE A 384 -0.85 5.69 -6.92
C PHE A 384 -0.04 6.91 -7.34
N LEU A 385 0.86 6.73 -8.31
CA LEU A 385 1.76 7.78 -8.78
C LEU A 385 1.06 8.86 -9.62
N TYR A 386 -0.10 8.57 -10.16
CA TYR A 386 -0.94 9.59 -10.80
C TYR A 386 -1.65 10.44 -9.77
N THR A 387 -2.26 9.79 -8.77
CA THR A 387 -3.17 10.41 -7.83
C THR A 387 -2.44 11.09 -6.67
N PHE A 388 -1.36 10.48 -6.16
CA PHE A 388 -0.66 10.92 -4.94
C PHE A 388 0.80 11.24 -5.21
N ASP A 389 1.35 12.18 -4.45
CA ASP A 389 2.78 12.48 -4.40
C ASP A 389 3.50 11.50 -3.46
N CYS A 390 3.53 10.22 -3.83
CA CYS A 390 4.09 9.12 -3.05
C CYS A 390 5.40 8.56 -3.65
N GLY A 391 6.04 9.30 -4.55
CA GLY A 391 7.22 8.82 -5.28
C GLY A 391 8.38 8.41 -4.38
N LYS A 392 8.65 9.16 -3.32
CA LYS A 392 9.71 8.81 -2.36
C LYS A 392 9.42 7.51 -1.62
N THR A 393 8.18 7.35 -1.12
CA THR A 393 7.72 6.16 -0.42
C THR A 393 7.86 4.92 -1.30
N LEU A 394 7.40 4.98 -2.55
CA LEU A 394 7.48 3.85 -3.49
C LEU A 394 8.90 3.60 -4.02
N ALA A 395 9.72 4.64 -4.21
CA ALA A 395 11.13 4.48 -4.58
C ALA A 395 11.92 3.78 -3.47
N GLU A 396 11.68 4.12 -2.20
CA GLU A 396 12.32 3.45 -1.07
C GLU A 396 11.85 1.99 -0.93
N TRP A 397 10.57 1.71 -1.20
CA TRP A 397 10.08 0.34 -1.25
C TRP A 397 10.71 -0.46 -2.41
N LEU A 398 10.88 0.14 -3.59
CA LEU A 398 11.57 -0.49 -4.73
C LEU A 398 13.01 -0.91 -4.37
N ILE A 399 13.72 -0.11 -3.55
CA ILE A 399 15.05 -0.49 -3.05
C ILE A 399 14.97 -1.81 -2.27
N ASN A 400 13.97 -1.94 -1.40
CA ASN A 400 13.77 -3.17 -0.62
C ASN A 400 13.32 -4.34 -1.51
N VAL A 401 12.51 -4.09 -2.55
CA VAL A 401 12.15 -5.09 -3.58
C VAL A 401 13.40 -5.62 -4.29
N CYS A 402 14.29 -4.73 -4.74
CA CYS A 402 15.53 -5.13 -5.41
C CYS A 402 16.46 -5.95 -4.49
N LYS A 403 16.56 -5.57 -3.21
CA LYS A 403 17.38 -6.28 -2.21
C LYS A 403 16.80 -7.64 -1.82
N ALA A 404 15.50 -7.83 -1.93
CA ALA A 404 14.82 -9.08 -1.63
C ALA A 404 15.04 -10.17 -2.70
N GLN A 405 15.63 -9.83 -3.85
CA GLN A 405 15.93 -10.80 -4.91
C GLN A 405 16.95 -11.84 -4.42
N ARG A 406 16.62 -13.10 -4.60
CA ARG A 406 17.51 -14.22 -4.30
C ARG A 406 18.68 -14.30 -5.27
N SER A 407 19.77 -14.95 -4.87
CA SER A 407 21.02 -15.03 -5.67
C SER A 407 20.84 -15.71 -7.04
N ASP A 408 19.84 -16.59 -7.19
CA ASP A 408 19.46 -17.23 -8.45
C ASP A 408 18.56 -16.34 -9.34
N GLY A 409 18.21 -15.13 -8.91
CA GLY A 409 17.40 -14.19 -9.65
C GLY A 409 15.89 -14.24 -9.34
N MET A 410 15.41 -15.21 -8.56
CA MET A 410 14.00 -15.34 -8.19
C MET A 410 13.57 -14.20 -7.27
N MET A 411 12.34 -13.69 -7.49
CA MET A 411 11.71 -12.66 -6.66
C MET A 411 10.74 -13.30 -5.65
N PRO A 412 10.56 -12.71 -4.46
CA PRO A 412 9.47 -13.10 -3.55
C PRO A 412 8.18 -12.37 -3.91
N GLY A 413 7.03 -12.98 -3.58
CA GLY A 413 5.72 -12.34 -3.77
C GLY A 413 5.38 -11.22 -2.79
N ILE A 414 6.08 -11.15 -1.64
CA ILE A 414 5.89 -10.11 -0.61
C ILE A 414 7.21 -9.44 -0.24
N VAL A 415 7.20 -8.13 0.00
CA VAL A 415 8.38 -7.37 0.45
C VAL A 415 7.97 -6.33 1.50
N PRO A 416 8.55 -6.34 2.73
CA PRO A 416 9.63 -7.24 3.14
C PRO A 416 9.24 -8.73 3.14
N THR A 417 10.18 -9.59 2.78
CA THR A 417 10.01 -11.03 2.96
C THR A 417 10.79 -11.52 4.17
N TYR A 418 10.21 -12.50 4.85
CA TYR A 418 10.80 -13.18 6.00
C TYR A 418 11.25 -14.60 5.64
N GLY A 419 11.53 -14.84 4.36
CA GLY A 419 11.87 -16.13 3.78
C GLY A 419 10.70 -16.81 3.03
N TRP A 420 9.51 -16.24 3.12
CA TRP A 420 8.30 -16.70 2.42
C TRP A 420 8.14 -16.02 1.05
N GLY A 421 7.33 -16.60 0.17
CA GLY A 421 6.93 -15.99 -1.10
C GLY A 421 7.78 -16.39 -2.30
N PHE A 422 8.74 -17.34 -2.13
CA PHE A 422 9.56 -17.86 -3.23
C PHE A 422 9.02 -19.16 -3.87
N LYS A 423 8.15 -19.88 -3.18
CA LYS A 423 7.55 -21.12 -3.69
C LYS A 423 6.13 -20.94 -4.18
N TRP A 424 5.48 -19.93 -3.69
CA TRP A 424 4.11 -19.55 -4.01
C TRP A 424 3.94 -18.05 -3.81
N GLY A 425 3.00 -17.42 -4.53
CA GLY A 425 2.72 -16.00 -4.41
C GLY A 425 3.66 -15.10 -5.23
N ASN A 426 4.37 -15.66 -6.21
CA ASN A 426 5.29 -14.95 -7.10
C ASN A 426 5.09 -15.40 -8.56
N GLY A 427 6.06 -15.16 -9.43
CA GLY A 427 6.02 -15.45 -10.86
C GLY A 427 5.83 -14.19 -11.70
N PRO A 428 5.99 -14.26 -13.05
CA PRO A 428 6.05 -13.07 -13.91
C PRO A 428 4.94 -12.06 -13.69
N ALA A 429 3.71 -12.50 -13.43
CA ALA A 429 2.57 -11.63 -13.19
C ALA A 429 2.68 -10.80 -11.89
N TRP A 430 3.40 -11.31 -10.89
CA TRP A 430 3.71 -10.63 -9.62
C TRP A 430 5.05 -9.91 -9.69
N ASP A 431 6.05 -10.58 -10.23
CA ASP A 431 7.44 -10.12 -10.28
C ASP A 431 7.62 -8.93 -11.24
N CYS A 432 6.64 -8.67 -12.15
CA CYS A 432 6.67 -7.52 -13.06
C CYS A 432 6.79 -6.17 -12.36
N VAL A 433 6.56 -6.11 -11.06
CA VAL A 433 6.78 -4.90 -10.23
C VAL A 433 8.20 -4.34 -10.39
N ILE A 434 9.22 -5.20 -10.62
CA ILE A 434 10.61 -4.77 -10.81
C ILE A 434 10.83 -3.96 -12.09
N THR A 435 9.90 -4.03 -13.05
CA THR A 435 9.91 -3.21 -14.27
C THR A 435 8.82 -2.14 -14.23
N GLU A 436 7.64 -2.47 -13.71
CA GLU A 436 6.50 -1.55 -13.64
C GLU A 436 6.81 -0.37 -12.70
N MET A 437 7.25 -0.62 -11.49
CA MET A 437 7.48 0.42 -10.49
C MET A 437 8.55 1.45 -10.93
N PRO A 438 9.78 1.05 -11.35
CA PRO A 438 10.78 2.02 -11.80
C PRO A 438 10.35 2.73 -13.09
N TYR A 439 9.62 2.06 -14.01
CA TYR A 439 9.08 2.69 -15.20
C TYR A 439 8.09 3.80 -14.85
N GLN A 440 7.14 3.54 -13.95
CA GLN A 440 6.16 4.53 -13.54
C GLN A 440 6.78 5.66 -12.70
N LEU A 441 7.72 5.35 -11.81
CA LEU A 441 8.47 6.37 -11.06
C LEU A 441 9.23 7.30 -12.02
N TYR A 442 9.94 6.75 -13.01
CA TYR A 442 10.57 7.56 -14.04
C TYR A 442 9.55 8.40 -14.82
N ARG A 443 8.45 7.80 -15.27
CA ARG A 443 7.39 8.48 -16.02
C ARG A 443 6.85 9.69 -15.27
N PHE A 444 6.52 9.53 -13.98
CA PHE A 444 5.87 10.57 -13.20
C PHE A 444 6.82 11.58 -12.53
N TYR A 445 8.08 11.21 -12.28
CA TYR A 445 9.06 12.05 -11.58
C TYR A 445 10.29 12.41 -12.39
N GLY A 446 10.57 11.70 -13.48
CA GLY A 446 11.77 11.89 -14.29
C GLY A 446 13.06 11.42 -13.61
N ASP A 447 12.94 10.66 -12.52
CA ASP A 447 14.07 10.15 -11.75
C ASP A 447 14.68 8.91 -12.42
N MET A 448 15.84 9.09 -13.06
CA MET A 448 16.57 7.98 -13.68
C MET A 448 17.29 7.09 -12.67
N SER A 449 17.52 7.58 -11.45
CA SER A 449 18.24 6.80 -10.43
C SER A 449 17.47 5.54 -10.02
N VAL A 450 16.14 5.55 -10.09
CA VAL A 450 15.32 4.37 -9.81
C VAL A 450 15.50 3.28 -10.87
N ILE A 451 15.78 3.67 -12.13
CA ILE A 451 16.09 2.74 -13.22
C ILE A 451 17.48 2.12 -13.01
N ASP A 452 18.49 2.97 -12.75
CA ASP A 452 19.85 2.51 -12.49
C ASP A 452 19.89 1.48 -11.35
N GLN A 453 19.08 1.71 -10.32
CA GLN A 453 18.97 0.83 -9.17
C GLN A 453 18.25 -0.49 -9.48
N ALA A 454 17.19 -0.46 -10.27
CA ALA A 454 16.41 -1.66 -10.60
C ALA A 454 17.05 -2.52 -11.70
N LEU A 455 17.83 -1.93 -12.60
CA LEU A 455 18.38 -2.60 -13.78
C LEU A 455 19.15 -3.89 -13.47
N PRO A 456 20.06 -3.95 -12.46
CA PRO A 456 20.74 -5.19 -12.11
C PRO A 456 19.77 -6.32 -11.69
N THR A 457 18.71 -5.97 -10.97
CA THR A 457 17.66 -6.91 -10.55
C THR A 457 16.86 -7.42 -11.75
N ILE A 458 16.47 -6.52 -12.65
CA ILE A 458 15.75 -6.87 -13.89
C ILE A 458 16.58 -7.84 -14.75
N LEU A 459 17.85 -7.59 -14.94
CA LEU A 459 18.72 -8.44 -15.76
C LEU A 459 18.86 -9.84 -15.16
N ARG A 460 19.15 -9.95 -13.85
CA ARG A 460 19.22 -11.25 -13.16
C ARG A 460 17.89 -12.00 -13.20
N TYR A 461 16.75 -11.27 -13.15
CA TYR A 461 15.45 -11.91 -13.30
C TYR A 461 15.25 -12.52 -14.69
N PHE A 462 15.66 -11.85 -15.75
CA PHE A 462 15.59 -12.42 -17.11
C PHE A 462 16.54 -13.63 -17.29
N ASP A 463 17.68 -13.67 -16.59
CA ASP A 463 18.53 -14.85 -16.54
C ASP A 463 17.79 -16.01 -15.87
N PHE A 464 17.20 -15.80 -14.70
CA PHE A 464 16.35 -16.79 -14.01
C PHE A 464 15.19 -17.28 -14.89
N ILE A 465 14.46 -16.38 -15.52
CA ILE A 465 13.35 -16.74 -16.45
C ILE A 465 13.87 -17.61 -17.59
N SER A 466 15.08 -17.35 -18.07
CA SER A 466 15.69 -18.14 -19.15
C SER A 466 15.97 -19.57 -18.73
N GLU A 467 16.34 -19.82 -17.46
CA GLU A 467 16.60 -21.14 -16.92
C GLU A 467 15.34 -21.97 -16.71
N ILE A 468 14.22 -21.35 -16.38
CA ILE A 468 12.93 -22.05 -16.12
C ILE A 468 12.01 -22.10 -17.34
N THR A 469 12.42 -21.54 -18.48
CA THR A 469 11.66 -21.58 -19.74
C THR A 469 11.63 -23.02 -20.30
N ASN A 470 10.46 -23.53 -20.62
CA ASN A 470 10.28 -24.86 -21.18
C ASN A 470 10.66 -24.95 -22.68
N ALA A 471 10.55 -26.16 -23.27
CA ALA A 471 10.89 -26.43 -24.67
C ALA A 471 10.05 -25.61 -25.68
N ASP A 472 8.84 -25.22 -25.32
CA ASP A 472 7.93 -24.39 -26.14
C ASP A 472 8.22 -22.90 -26.03
N GLY A 473 9.22 -22.52 -25.21
CA GLY A 473 9.59 -21.14 -24.95
C GLY A 473 8.69 -20.44 -23.93
N LEU A 474 7.87 -21.17 -23.19
CA LEU A 474 6.91 -20.67 -22.22
C LEU A 474 7.38 -20.88 -20.78
N VAL A 475 6.85 -20.09 -19.87
CA VAL A 475 7.11 -20.18 -18.42
C VAL A 475 5.84 -20.61 -17.70
N ASP A 476 5.88 -21.77 -17.06
CA ASP A 476 4.80 -22.33 -16.24
C ASP A 476 5.16 -22.21 -14.76
N PHE A 477 5.15 -20.97 -14.26
CA PHE A 477 5.57 -20.65 -12.90
C PHE A 477 4.78 -19.47 -12.34
N GLY A 478 4.37 -19.58 -11.08
CA GLY A 478 3.73 -18.51 -10.34
C GLY A 478 2.23 -18.42 -10.52
N LEU A 479 1.66 -17.28 -10.18
CA LEU A 479 0.23 -17.03 -10.20
C LEU A 479 -0.21 -16.41 -11.54
N GLY A 480 -1.49 -16.63 -11.89
CA GLY A 480 -2.12 -16.11 -13.10
C GLY A 480 -3.06 -14.92 -12.84
N ASP A 481 -4.16 -14.87 -13.58
CA ASP A 481 -5.15 -13.79 -13.52
C ASP A 481 -6.02 -13.90 -12.25
N TRP A 482 -5.43 -13.51 -11.11
CA TRP A 482 -5.96 -13.68 -9.76
C TRP A 482 -7.35 -13.06 -9.57
N CYS A 483 -8.19 -13.68 -8.75
CA CYS A 483 -9.54 -13.23 -8.43
C CYS A 483 -10.44 -13.05 -9.65
N GLU A 484 -10.31 -13.92 -10.68
CA GLU A 484 -11.20 -13.86 -11.83
C GLU A 484 -12.68 -13.88 -11.38
N ALA A 485 -13.46 -12.96 -11.88
CA ALA A 485 -14.87 -12.85 -11.54
C ALA A 485 -15.65 -14.12 -11.86
N GLU A 486 -16.58 -14.51 -11.00
CA GLU A 486 -17.43 -15.71 -11.11
C GLU A 486 -16.69 -17.06 -10.91
N THR A 487 -15.46 -17.05 -10.43
CA THR A 487 -14.75 -18.26 -10.04
C THR A 487 -14.98 -18.60 -8.56
N GLU A 488 -14.76 -19.86 -8.20
CA GLU A 488 -14.94 -20.32 -6.83
C GLU A 488 -13.75 -19.95 -5.94
N GLN A 489 -12.55 -20.00 -6.51
CA GLN A 489 -11.31 -19.65 -5.81
C GLN A 489 -10.53 -18.59 -6.58
N SER A 490 -9.71 -17.82 -5.89
CA SER A 490 -8.91 -16.74 -6.49
C SER A 490 -7.91 -17.24 -7.53
N GLN A 491 -7.51 -18.51 -7.44
CA GLN A 491 -6.57 -19.16 -8.35
C GLN A 491 -7.25 -20.00 -9.46
N ASP A 492 -8.56 -19.90 -9.61
CA ASP A 492 -9.28 -20.54 -10.72
C ASP A 492 -9.19 -19.69 -11.98
N TYR A 493 -8.15 -19.87 -12.76
CA TYR A 493 -7.89 -19.05 -13.96
C TYR A 493 -8.51 -19.67 -15.21
N SER A 494 -9.39 -18.93 -15.91
CA SER A 494 -9.85 -19.30 -17.26
C SER A 494 -8.77 -19.09 -18.32
N THR A 495 -7.81 -18.19 -18.05
CA THR A 495 -6.65 -17.95 -18.92
C THR A 495 -5.44 -18.69 -18.37
N PRO A 496 -4.76 -19.55 -19.16
CA PRO A 496 -3.60 -20.32 -18.68
C PRO A 496 -2.48 -19.41 -18.15
N VAL A 497 -1.82 -19.83 -17.06
CA VAL A 497 -0.69 -19.09 -16.44
C VAL A 497 0.44 -18.85 -17.47
N GLN A 498 0.76 -19.86 -18.30
CA GLN A 498 1.76 -19.71 -19.36
C GLN A 498 1.41 -18.61 -20.36
N TYR A 499 0.12 -18.39 -20.63
CA TYR A 499 -0.36 -17.32 -21.51
C TYR A 499 -0.14 -15.94 -20.90
N THR A 500 -0.61 -15.77 -19.65
CA THR A 500 -0.43 -14.50 -18.93
C THR A 500 1.05 -14.18 -18.73
N ASN A 501 1.86 -15.16 -18.39
CA ASN A 501 3.31 -15.02 -18.23
C ASN A 501 4.01 -14.59 -19.52
N ALA A 502 3.66 -15.18 -20.68
CA ALA A 502 4.28 -14.85 -21.96
C ALA A 502 4.06 -13.36 -22.30
N LEU A 503 2.85 -12.85 -22.11
CA LEU A 503 2.53 -11.45 -22.41
C LEU A 503 3.06 -10.48 -21.33
N THR A 504 3.08 -10.88 -20.07
CA THR A 504 3.71 -10.07 -19.01
C THR A 504 5.22 -9.94 -19.22
N LEU A 505 5.92 -11.03 -19.56
CA LEU A 505 7.35 -11.00 -19.88
C LEU A 505 7.63 -10.12 -21.10
N LEU A 506 6.74 -10.14 -22.10
CA LEU A 506 6.86 -9.23 -23.26
C LEU A 506 6.71 -7.76 -22.83
N ASP A 507 5.75 -7.42 -21.98
CA ASP A 507 5.56 -6.09 -21.45
C ASP A 507 6.78 -5.65 -20.60
N MET A 508 7.31 -6.52 -19.74
CA MET A 508 8.53 -6.28 -18.99
C MET A 508 9.73 -5.95 -19.90
N THR A 509 9.90 -6.68 -21.02
CA THR A 509 10.95 -6.35 -21.99
C THR A 509 10.72 -5.00 -22.67
N ASN A 510 9.46 -4.66 -23.01
CA ASN A 510 9.12 -3.37 -23.61
C ASN A 510 9.47 -2.21 -22.68
N LYS A 511 9.09 -2.29 -21.41
CA LYS A 511 9.40 -1.27 -20.39
C LYS A 511 10.91 -1.17 -20.13
N THR A 512 11.60 -2.31 -20.05
CA THR A 512 13.06 -2.33 -19.87
C THR A 512 13.78 -1.63 -21.04
N LEU A 513 13.35 -1.87 -22.28
CA LEU A 513 13.93 -1.18 -23.44
C LEU A 513 13.66 0.34 -23.42
N GLN A 514 12.48 0.76 -22.98
CA GLN A 514 12.16 2.19 -22.83
C GLN A 514 13.03 2.83 -21.74
N MET A 515 13.25 2.13 -20.61
CA MET A 515 14.13 2.58 -19.53
C MET A 515 15.59 2.66 -19.98
N LEU A 516 16.11 1.64 -20.70
CA LEU A 516 17.46 1.64 -21.23
C LEU A 516 17.70 2.78 -22.23
N ALA A 517 16.68 3.16 -22.99
CA ALA A 517 16.78 4.24 -24.01
C ALA A 517 16.97 5.64 -23.40
N VAL A 518 16.65 5.83 -22.11
CA VAL A 518 16.78 7.12 -21.41
C VAL A 518 17.97 7.19 -20.48
N LEU A 519 18.58 6.06 -20.14
CA LEU A 519 19.76 6.01 -19.30
C LEU A 519 21.00 6.57 -20.02
N GLN A 520 21.85 7.24 -19.24
CA GLN A 520 23.15 7.69 -19.72
C GLN A 520 24.18 6.55 -19.68
N GLY A 521 25.11 6.54 -20.64
CA GLY A 521 26.18 5.55 -20.71
C GLY A 521 26.00 4.55 -21.85
N ASP A 522 26.87 3.53 -21.90
CA ASP A 522 26.79 2.46 -22.90
C ASP A 522 26.02 1.27 -22.36
N HIS A 523 24.81 1.08 -22.85
CA HIS A 523 23.93 -0.03 -22.52
C HIS A 523 23.65 -0.95 -23.72
N ALA A 524 24.51 -0.94 -24.75
CA ALA A 524 24.29 -1.70 -25.99
C ALA A 524 24.18 -3.20 -25.73
N THR A 525 24.99 -3.76 -24.82
CA THR A 525 24.94 -5.18 -24.45
C THR A 525 23.61 -5.54 -23.81
N GLN A 526 23.17 -4.77 -22.80
CA GLN A 526 21.90 -4.98 -22.11
C GLN A 526 20.72 -4.83 -23.09
N THR A 527 20.74 -3.79 -23.90
CA THR A 527 19.72 -3.55 -24.94
C THR A 527 19.61 -4.75 -25.89
N THR A 528 20.74 -5.28 -26.36
CA THR A 528 20.78 -6.45 -27.26
C THR A 528 20.22 -7.70 -26.56
N ALA A 529 20.56 -7.92 -25.30
CA ALA A 529 20.06 -9.04 -24.51
C ALA A 529 18.54 -8.98 -24.35
N ILE A 530 18.00 -7.80 -23.95
CA ILE A 530 16.55 -7.60 -23.78
C ILE A 530 15.79 -7.66 -25.12
N GLN A 531 16.34 -7.12 -26.19
CA GLN A 531 15.75 -7.28 -27.54
C GLN A 531 15.70 -8.75 -27.97
N THR A 532 16.69 -9.56 -27.58
CA THR A 532 16.70 -10.99 -27.87
C THR A 532 15.66 -11.71 -27.06
N ALA A 533 15.51 -11.39 -25.74
CA ALA A 533 14.45 -11.90 -24.90
C ALA A 533 13.06 -11.54 -25.45
N LYS A 534 12.87 -10.27 -25.85
CA LYS A 534 11.62 -9.80 -26.49
C LYS A 534 11.26 -10.64 -27.71
N ARG A 535 12.20 -10.85 -28.64
CA ARG A 535 11.96 -11.68 -29.83
C ARG A 535 11.56 -13.10 -29.45
N ARG A 536 12.27 -13.71 -28.50
CA ARG A 536 11.98 -15.06 -28.00
C ARG A 536 10.57 -15.17 -27.42
N PHE A 537 10.16 -14.26 -26.51
CA PHE A 537 8.83 -14.28 -25.91
C PHE A 537 7.73 -14.01 -26.94
N THR A 538 7.94 -13.07 -27.85
CA THR A 538 6.99 -12.80 -28.95
C THR A 538 6.80 -14.06 -29.81
N GLN A 539 7.89 -14.73 -30.20
CA GLN A 539 7.82 -15.91 -31.06
C GLN A 539 7.16 -17.09 -30.33
N ALA A 540 7.51 -17.31 -29.06
CA ALA A 540 6.88 -18.35 -28.24
C ALA A 540 5.37 -18.12 -28.10
N PHE A 541 4.97 -16.89 -27.77
CA PHE A 541 3.56 -16.53 -27.72
C PHE A 541 2.84 -16.82 -29.05
N ARG A 542 3.40 -16.35 -30.16
CA ARG A 542 2.79 -16.51 -31.50
C ARG A 542 2.69 -17.98 -31.89
N ASN A 543 3.74 -18.77 -31.68
CA ASN A 543 3.76 -20.21 -32.02
C ASN A 543 2.72 -21.01 -31.26
N ASN A 544 2.50 -20.68 -29.97
CA ASN A 544 1.62 -21.47 -29.12
C ASN A 544 0.16 -20.98 -29.12
N TYR A 545 -0.06 -19.68 -29.35
CA TYR A 545 -1.37 -19.08 -29.09
C TYR A 545 -2.00 -18.35 -30.29
N ILE A 546 -1.32 -18.28 -31.45
CA ILE A 546 -1.91 -17.74 -32.68
C ILE A 546 -2.03 -18.85 -33.71
N LYS A 547 -3.23 -19.07 -34.20
CA LYS A 547 -3.52 -20.01 -35.28
C LYS A 547 -4.46 -19.35 -36.28
N ASP A 548 -4.11 -19.42 -37.57
CA ASP A 548 -4.91 -18.86 -38.66
C ASP A 548 -5.31 -17.38 -38.43
N GLY A 549 -4.39 -16.59 -37.86
CA GLY A 549 -4.60 -15.16 -37.57
C GLY A 549 -5.51 -14.90 -36.36
N ARG A 550 -5.82 -15.89 -35.54
CA ARG A 550 -6.68 -15.76 -34.35
C ARG A 550 -5.98 -16.26 -33.07
N ILE A 551 -6.32 -15.64 -31.96
CA ILE A 551 -5.94 -16.10 -30.62
C ILE A 551 -6.68 -17.44 -30.34
N THR A 552 -5.95 -18.45 -29.87
CA THR A 552 -6.53 -19.75 -29.56
C THR A 552 -7.22 -19.82 -28.20
N VAL A 553 -6.79 -19.01 -27.24
CA VAL A 553 -7.39 -18.87 -25.91
C VAL A 553 -8.43 -17.75 -25.96
N GLN A 554 -9.71 -18.12 -25.85
CA GLN A 554 -10.84 -17.22 -26.04
C GLN A 554 -11.44 -16.77 -24.70
N THR A 555 -10.69 -16.01 -23.91
CA THR A 555 -11.14 -15.35 -22.67
C THR A 555 -11.06 -13.84 -22.80
N GLN A 556 -11.79 -13.08 -21.98
CA GLN A 556 -11.68 -11.61 -22.00
C GLN A 556 -10.26 -11.17 -21.61
N THR A 557 -9.64 -11.82 -20.63
CA THR A 557 -8.26 -11.54 -20.20
C THR A 557 -7.26 -11.80 -21.34
N SER A 558 -7.34 -12.96 -21.97
CA SER A 558 -6.38 -13.32 -23.02
C SER A 558 -6.43 -12.35 -24.20
N LEU A 559 -7.66 -12.00 -24.66
CA LEU A 559 -7.85 -11.08 -25.76
C LEU A 559 -7.41 -9.66 -25.40
N ALA A 560 -7.77 -9.16 -24.22
CA ALA A 560 -7.38 -7.83 -23.76
C ALA A 560 -5.86 -7.68 -23.62
N MET A 561 -5.19 -8.65 -22.97
CA MET A 561 -3.73 -8.64 -22.87
C MET A 561 -3.04 -8.69 -24.22
N ALA A 562 -3.51 -9.53 -25.14
CA ALA A 562 -2.92 -9.64 -26.46
C ALA A 562 -3.07 -8.35 -27.27
N ILE A 563 -4.24 -7.70 -27.24
CA ILE A 563 -4.51 -6.41 -27.90
C ILE A 563 -3.52 -5.33 -27.46
N THR A 564 -3.23 -5.26 -26.14
CA THR A 564 -2.37 -4.22 -25.58
C THR A 564 -0.87 -4.56 -25.63
N SER A 565 -0.50 -5.82 -25.91
CA SER A 565 0.89 -6.32 -25.77
C SER A 565 1.86 -5.87 -26.84
N GLY A 566 1.35 -5.53 -28.04
CA GLY A 566 2.18 -5.34 -29.25
C GLY A 566 2.70 -6.64 -29.88
N ALA A 567 2.17 -7.81 -29.50
CA ALA A 567 2.54 -9.11 -30.08
C ALA A 567 1.79 -9.43 -31.38
N LEU A 568 0.69 -8.73 -31.64
CA LEU A 568 -0.22 -8.97 -32.75
C LEU A 568 0.08 -8.06 -33.96
N THR A 569 -0.21 -8.55 -35.16
CA THR A 569 -0.35 -7.70 -36.35
C THR A 569 -1.65 -6.87 -36.24
N ALA A 570 -1.81 -5.85 -37.09
CA ALA A 570 -3.02 -5.02 -37.09
C ALA A 570 -4.30 -5.83 -37.33
N ASP A 571 -4.25 -6.79 -38.27
CA ASP A 571 -5.39 -7.64 -38.60
C ASP A 571 -5.73 -8.61 -37.45
N GLU A 572 -4.73 -9.20 -36.82
CA GLU A 572 -4.90 -10.07 -35.63
C GLU A 572 -5.47 -9.27 -34.44
N GLN A 573 -5.02 -8.03 -34.25
CA GLN A 573 -5.50 -7.14 -33.21
C GLN A 573 -6.97 -6.75 -33.44
N ALA A 574 -7.36 -6.42 -34.67
CA ALA A 574 -8.74 -6.15 -35.04
C ALA A 574 -9.64 -7.39 -34.85
N GLN A 575 -9.14 -8.59 -35.19
CA GLN A 575 -9.86 -9.83 -34.95
C GLN A 575 -10.02 -10.12 -33.44
N ALA A 576 -8.97 -9.97 -32.68
CA ALA A 576 -9.02 -10.15 -31.21
C ALA A 576 -10.00 -9.17 -30.55
N HIS A 577 -10.04 -7.92 -31.01
CA HIS A 577 -11.02 -6.94 -30.55
C HIS A 577 -12.46 -7.35 -30.91
N THR A 578 -12.70 -7.84 -32.12
CA THR A 578 -14.01 -8.37 -32.55
C THR A 578 -14.47 -9.51 -31.64
N ASP A 579 -13.56 -10.44 -31.34
CA ASP A 579 -13.81 -11.58 -30.45
C ASP A 579 -14.09 -11.12 -29.02
N LEU A 580 -13.32 -10.14 -28.50
CA LEU A 580 -13.52 -9.54 -27.18
C LEU A 580 -14.90 -8.87 -27.04
N LEU A 581 -15.30 -8.08 -28.05
CA LEU A 581 -16.62 -7.45 -28.08
C LEU A 581 -17.75 -8.49 -28.11
N ALA A 582 -17.59 -9.58 -28.84
CA ALA A 582 -18.57 -10.66 -28.89
C ALA A 582 -18.75 -11.31 -27.52
N LEU A 583 -17.64 -11.57 -26.81
CA LEU A 583 -17.69 -12.09 -25.43
C LEU A 583 -18.38 -11.13 -24.46
N LEU A 584 -18.06 -9.84 -24.52
CA LEU A 584 -18.71 -8.83 -23.66
C LEU A 584 -20.19 -8.69 -23.98
N LYS A 585 -20.57 -8.59 -25.25
CA LYS A 585 -21.99 -8.48 -25.68
C LYS A 585 -22.82 -9.68 -25.26
N SER A 586 -22.27 -10.91 -25.38
CA SER A 586 -22.97 -12.13 -24.93
C SER A 586 -23.26 -12.14 -23.43
N ARG A 587 -22.61 -11.28 -22.66
CA ARG A 587 -22.71 -11.16 -21.21
C ARG A 587 -23.35 -9.82 -20.77
N ASN A 588 -24.02 -9.09 -21.64
CA ASN A 588 -24.55 -7.75 -21.38
C ASN A 588 -23.49 -6.77 -20.89
N CYS A 589 -22.32 -6.76 -21.50
CA CYS A 589 -21.14 -5.97 -21.16
C CYS A 589 -20.55 -6.28 -19.77
N ARG A 590 -20.94 -7.37 -19.11
CA ARG A 590 -20.31 -7.78 -17.85
C ARG A 590 -18.93 -8.40 -18.11
N PHE A 591 -17.94 -7.95 -17.38
CA PHE A 591 -16.61 -8.52 -17.51
C PHE A 591 -16.47 -9.86 -16.75
N LYS A 592 -15.57 -10.68 -17.23
CA LYS A 592 -15.10 -11.90 -16.57
C LYS A 592 -13.59 -11.96 -16.72
N VAL A 593 -12.91 -11.23 -15.86
CA VAL A 593 -11.45 -11.11 -15.78
C VAL A 593 -11.01 -11.14 -14.34
N GLY A 594 -9.75 -11.47 -14.10
CA GLY A 594 -9.06 -11.24 -12.85
C GLY A 594 -8.36 -9.87 -12.86
N VAL A 595 -7.49 -9.65 -11.88
CA VAL A 595 -6.83 -8.33 -11.66
C VAL A 595 -5.88 -7.95 -12.81
N ILE A 596 -5.23 -8.94 -13.45
CA ILE A 596 -4.36 -8.69 -14.60
C ILE A 596 -5.21 -8.32 -15.82
N GLY A 597 -6.25 -9.10 -16.09
CA GLY A 597 -7.16 -8.84 -17.20
C GLY A 597 -7.83 -7.48 -17.09
N ALA A 598 -8.22 -7.04 -15.89
CA ALA A 598 -8.83 -5.73 -15.67
C ALA A 598 -7.90 -4.58 -16.03
N LYS A 599 -6.60 -4.67 -15.74
CA LYS A 599 -5.61 -3.65 -16.12
C LYS A 599 -5.54 -3.43 -17.64
N HIS A 600 -5.83 -4.46 -18.45
CA HIS A 600 -5.76 -4.41 -19.90
C HIS A 600 -7.11 -4.19 -20.59
N LEU A 601 -8.22 -4.64 -19.99
CA LEU A 601 -9.54 -4.72 -20.64
C LEU A 601 -10.04 -3.35 -21.10
N PHE A 602 -9.99 -2.34 -20.24
CA PHE A 602 -10.55 -1.03 -20.55
C PHE A 602 -9.71 -0.27 -21.57
N ASP A 603 -8.39 -0.41 -21.50
CA ASP A 603 -7.48 0.14 -22.51
C ASP A 603 -7.67 -0.55 -23.88
N ALA A 604 -7.82 -1.88 -23.92
CA ALA A 604 -8.08 -2.63 -25.13
C ALA A 604 -9.36 -2.17 -25.85
N LEU A 605 -10.43 -1.90 -25.10
CA LEU A 605 -11.68 -1.36 -25.63
C LEU A 605 -11.52 0.07 -26.15
N THR A 606 -10.84 0.93 -25.39
CA THR A 606 -10.64 2.33 -25.75
C THR A 606 -9.77 2.49 -26.99
N MET A 607 -8.79 1.62 -27.21
CA MET A 607 -7.94 1.61 -28.43
C MET A 607 -8.75 1.49 -29.73
N PHE A 608 -9.94 0.91 -29.67
CA PHE A 608 -10.84 0.73 -30.84
C PHE A 608 -12.10 1.60 -30.76
N GLY A 609 -12.16 2.59 -29.89
CA GLY A 609 -13.29 3.53 -29.75
C GLY A 609 -14.47 2.99 -28.95
N ASP A 610 -14.37 1.82 -28.31
CA ASP A 610 -15.44 1.21 -27.52
C ASP A 610 -15.44 1.65 -26.05
N THR A 611 -15.11 2.91 -25.78
CA THR A 611 -15.11 3.51 -24.44
C THR A 611 -16.46 3.35 -23.73
N ASP A 612 -17.57 3.44 -24.47
CA ASP A 612 -18.92 3.25 -23.91
C ASP A 612 -19.18 1.82 -23.42
N VAL A 613 -18.57 0.81 -24.06
CA VAL A 613 -18.63 -0.58 -23.60
C VAL A 613 -17.86 -0.72 -22.29
N ALA A 614 -16.68 -0.11 -22.18
CA ALA A 614 -15.90 -0.08 -20.95
C ALA A 614 -16.68 0.60 -19.81
N VAL A 615 -17.27 1.79 -20.03
CA VAL A 615 -18.09 2.48 -19.04
C VAL A 615 -19.25 1.61 -18.58
N LYS A 616 -20.00 0.98 -19.50
CA LYS A 616 -21.11 0.08 -19.16
C LYS A 616 -20.65 -1.09 -18.29
N SER A 617 -19.49 -1.68 -18.60
CA SER A 617 -18.93 -2.79 -17.83
C SER A 617 -18.56 -2.36 -16.40
N ILE A 618 -18.10 -1.12 -16.22
CA ILE A 618 -17.67 -0.56 -14.93
C ILE A 618 -18.88 -0.20 -14.07
N VAL A 619 -19.84 0.59 -14.60
CA VAL A 619 -20.94 1.18 -13.82
C VAL A 619 -22.16 0.29 -13.72
N GLY A 620 -22.23 -0.83 -14.43
CA GLY A 620 -23.39 -1.72 -14.44
C GLY A 620 -23.79 -2.12 -13.02
N PRO A 621 -25.11 -2.19 -12.69
CA PRO A 621 -25.58 -2.54 -11.35
C PRO A 621 -25.51 -4.06 -11.07
N ASP A 622 -25.33 -4.86 -12.12
CA ASP A 622 -25.32 -6.31 -12.04
C ASP A 622 -23.94 -6.87 -11.73
N TYR A 623 -23.93 -8.02 -11.04
CA TYR A 623 -22.72 -8.79 -10.75
C TYR A 623 -22.13 -9.42 -12.05
N PRO A 624 -20.83 -9.38 -12.25
CA PRO A 624 -19.81 -8.63 -11.52
C PRO A 624 -19.56 -7.24 -12.13
N SER A 625 -19.40 -6.22 -11.30
CA SER A 625 -19.00 -4.86 -11.72
C SER A 625 -18.60 -4.01 -10.50
N TYR A 626 -17.92 -2.88 -10.72
CA TYR A 626 -17.69 -1.89 -9.66
C TYR A 626 -19.01 -1.24 -9.20
N GLY A 627 -19.94 -1.01 -10.14
CA GLY A 627 -21.27 -0.51 -9.80
C GLY A 627 -22.03 -1.45 -8.87
N TYR A 628 -21.86 -2.76 -9.03
CA TYR A 628 -22.43 -3.76 -8.13
C TYR A 628 -21.82 -3.67 -6.72
N MET A 629 -20.50 -3.49 -6.58
CA MET A 629 -19.90 -3.27 -5.24
C MET A 629 -20.55 -2.07 -4.55
N LEU A 630 -20.68 -0.94 -5.24
CA LEU A 630 -21.28 0.29 -4.71
C LEU A 630 -22.76 0.11 -4.36
N ALA A 631 -23.52 -0.60 -5.19
CA ALA A 631 -24.94 -0.90 -4.92
C ALA A 631 -25.11 -1.77 -3.67
N ASN A 632 -24.10 -2.54 -3.30
CA ASN A 632 -24.08 -3.39 -2.11
C ASN A 632 -23.28 -2.78 -0.94
N GLY A 633 -23.13 -1.44 -0.91
CA GLY A 633 -22.62 -0.71 0.24
C GLY A 633 -21.11 -0.63 0.36
N ALA A 634 -20.35 -0.92 -0.72
CA ALA A 634 -18.91 -0.75 -0.72
C ALA A 634 -18.54 0.71 -0.46
N THR A 635 -17.63 0.92 0.46
CA THR A 635 -16.99 2.21 0.76
C THR A 635 -15.49 2.19 0.44
N THR A 636 -14.97 1.03 0.11
CA THR A 636 -13.63 0.70 -0.36
C THR A 636 -13.75 -0.35 -1.47
N LEU A 637 -12.70 -0.57 -2.25
CA LEU A 637 -12.67 -1.68 -3.21
C LEU A 637 -12.54 -3.01 -2.48
N TRP A 638 -13.25 -4.03 -2.96
CA TRP A 638 -13.16 -5.39 -2.44
C TRP A 638 -12.05 -6.17 -3.15
N GLU A 639 -11.49 -7.17 -2.49
CA GLU A 639 -10.48 -8.06 -3.07
C GLU A 639 -11.04 -8.90 -4.23
N SER A 640 -12.28 -9.36 -4.11
CA SER A 640 -12.96 -10.11 -5.16
C SER A 640 -14.33 -9.52 -5.48
N PHE A 641 -14.83 -9.77 -6.69
CA PHE A 641 -16.22 -9.50 -7.01
C PHE A 641 -17.10 -10.62 -6.44
N TYR A 642 -17.71 -10.35 -5.29
CA TYR A 642 -18.56 -11.31 -4.59
C TYR A 642 -20.02 -11.18 -5.01
N LYS A 643 -20.72 -12.31 -5.07
CA LYS A 643 -22.17 -12.31 -5.21
C LYS A 643 -22.83 -12.18 -3.85
N LEU A 644 -23.72 -11.18 -3.70
CA LEU A 644 -24.50 -11.00 -2.49
C LEU A 644 -25.44 -12.19 -2.28
N ARG A 645 -25.51 -12.72 -1.06
CA ARG A 645 -26.39 -13.82 -0.68
C ARG A 645 -27.72 -13.27 -0.10
N ALA A 646 -28.68 -14.16 0.08
CA ALA A 646 -29.99 -13.83 0.64
C ALA A 646 -29.91 -13.33 2.10
N ASP A 647 -28.86 -13.71 2.84
CA ASP A 647 -28.56 -13.24 4.20
C ASP A 647 -27.91 -11.84 4.23
N GLY A 648 -27.73 -11.20 3.08
CA GLY A 648 -27.10 -9.89 2.98
C GLY A 648 -25.56 -9.93 3.06
N VAL A 649 -24.96 -11.11 3.20
CA VAL A 649 -23.51 -11.26 3.31
C VAL A 649 -22.90 -11.45 1.94
N VAL A 650 -21.85 -10.68 1.65
CA VAL A 650 -21.03 -10.88 0.45
C VAL A 650 -20.15 -12.11 0.63
N ARG A 651 -20.33 -13.13 -0.23
CA ARG A 651 -19.55 -14.36 -0.18
C ARG A 651 -19.18 -14.84 -1.59
N ARG A 652 -18.19 -15.69 -1.70
CA ARG A 652 -17.89 -16.40 -2.95
C ARG A 652 -19.05 -17.35 -3.32
N SER A 653 -19.13 -17.69 -4.59
CA SER A 653 -20.23 -18.52 -5.14
C SER A 653 -20.38 -19.87 -4.43
N ASN A 654 -19.28 -20.47 -3.99
CA ASN A 654 -19.27 -21.77 -3.27
C ASN A 654 -19.58 -21.66 -1.76
N GLY A 655 -19.86 -20.45 -1.23
CA GLY A 655 -20.14 -20.22 0.18
C GLY A 655 -18.93 -20.15 1.09
N GLN A 656 -17.70 -20.09 0.53
CA GLN A 656 -16.48 -19.84 1.30
C GLN A 656 -16.50 -18.45 1.94
N LYS A 657 -15.57 -18.22 2.87
CA LYS A 657 -15.37 -16.94 3.54
C LYS A 657 -15.13 -15.83 2.53
N ILE A 658 -15.63 -14.65 2.84
CA ILE A 658 -15.28 -13.44 2.08
C ILE A 658 -13.81 -13.10 2.35
N ASP A 659 -13.16 -12.54 1.32
CA ASP A 659 -11.82 -11.97 1.45
C ASP A 659 -11.91 -10.53 1.97
N SER A 660 -10.85 -9.74 1.81
CA SER A 660 -10.80 -8.35 2.20
C SER A 660 -11.87 -7.50 1.51
N LEU A 661 -12.48 -6.60 2.25
CA LEU A 661 -13.33 -5.54 1.69
C LEU A 661 -12.58 -4.21 1.54
N ASN A 662 -11.26 -4.21 1.69
CA ASN A 662 -10.41 -3.02 1.50
C ASN A 662 -9.09 -3.42 0.83
N HIS A 663 -9.12 -3.49 -0.52
CA HIS A 663 -8.02 -3.94 -1.34
C HIS A 663 -7.87 -3.01 -2.56
N HIS A 664 -6.64 -2.65 -2.96
CA HIS A 664 -6.45 -1.58 -3.94
C HIS A 664 -6.12 -2.06 -5.38
N PHE A 665 -5.79 -3.33 -5.60
CA PHE A 665 -5.29 -3.80 -6.90
C PHE A 665 -6.28 -3.70 -8.08
N TRP A 666 -7.58 -3.61 -7.82
CA TRP A 666 -8.59 -3.28 -8.84
C TRP A 666 -8.61 -1.79 -9.24
N GLY A 667 -7.88 -0.95 -8.52
CA GLY A 667 -7.88 0.49 -8.69
C GLY A 667 -7.20 0.99 -9.96
N SER A 668 -6.55 0.12 -10.75
CA SER A 668 -6.00 0.45 -12.07
C SER A 668 -7.02 1.14 -13.00
N VAL A 669 -8.32 0.90 -12.78
CA VAL A 669 -9.42 1.60 -13.47
C VAL A 669 -9.36 3.12 -13.32
N VAL A 670 -8.82 3.65 -12.20
CA VAL A 670 -8.68 5.10 -11.99
C VAL A 670 -7.59 5.69 -12.89
N GLY A 671 -6.50 4.97 -13.16
CA GLY A 671 -5.53 5.36 -14.19
C GLY A 671 -6.21 5.51 -15.55
N TRP A 672 -7.09 4.58 -15.90
CA TRP A 672 -7.91 4.66 -17.11
C TRP A 672 -8.90 5.84 -17.07
N PHE A 673 -9.52 6.16 -15.90
CA PHE A 673 -10.42 7.34 -15.79
C PHE A 673 -9.69 8.64 -16.17
N TYR A 674 -8.47 8.85 -15.69
CA TYR A 674 -7.70 10.04 -16.04
C TYR A 674 -7.46 10.16 -17.54
N ARG A 675 -7.05 9.05 -18.19
CA ARG A 675 -6.72 9.05 -19.61
C ARG A 675 -7.94 9.04 -20.51
N ALA A 676 -8.85 8.07 -20.29
CA ALA A 676 -9.92 7.76 -21.23
C ALA A 676 -11.20 8.58 -21.02
N ILE A 677 -11.46 9.06 -19.81
CA ILE A 677 -12.65 9.86 -19.50
C ILE A 677 -12.24 11.30 -19.17
N GLY A 678 -11.20 11.50 -18.41
CA GLY A 678 -10.68 12.81 -18.03
C GLY A 678 -9.93 13.51 -19.15
N GLY A 679 -9.43 12.72 -20.11
CA GLY A 679 -8.73 13.25 -21.29
C GLY A 679 -7.31 13.73 -21.02
N LEU A 680 -6.69 13.33 -19.91
CA LEU A 680 -5.34 13.72 -19.56
C LEU A 680 -4.44 12.48 -19.44
N ASP A 681 -3.41 12.40 -20.24
CA ASP A 681 -2.41 11.33 -20.20
C ASP A 681 -1.02 11.94 -19.88
N VAL A 682 -0.47 11.61 -18.73
CA VAL A 682 0.87 12.03 -18.30
C VAL A 682 1.90 11.12 -18.99
N ARG A 683 2.67 11.66 -19.92
CA ARG A 683 3.68 10.93 -20.70
C ARG A 683 5.05 10.89 -20.01
N SER A 684 5.39 11.97 -19.34
CA SER A 684 6.57 12.07 -18.50
C SER A 684 6.35 13.14 -17.42
N ALA A 685 7.31 13.31 -16.53
CA ALA A 685 7.30 14.36 -15.49
C ALA A 685 7.05 15.79 -16.03
N ASN A 686 7.31 16.00 -17.32
CA ASN A 686 7.19 17.30 -17.94
C ASN A 686 6.21 17.34 -19.10
N GLU A 687 5.79 16.18 -19.62
CA GLU A 687 5.02 16.06 -20.84
C GLU A 687 3.67 15.40 -20.63
N VAL A 688 2.65 15.97 -21.23
CA VAL A 688 1.28 15.46 -21.22
C VAL A 688 0.71 15.38 -22.61
N LEU A 689 -0.22 14.44 -22.80
CA LEU A 689 -1.08 14.37 -23.97
C LEU A 689 -2.52 14.60 -23.50
N VAL A 690 -3.17 15.62 -24.05
CA VAL A 690 -4.59 15.86 -23.83
C VAL A 690 -5.36 15.22 -24.99
N ILE A 691 -6.36 14.39 -24.67
CA ILE A 691 -7.18 13.66 -25.64
C ILE A 691 -8.64 13.97 -25.35
N VAL A 692 -9.40 14.41 -26.34
CA VAL A 692 -10.85 14.54 -26.17
C VAL A 692 -11.47 13.16 -26.19
N PRO A 693 -12.13 12.72 -25.09
CA PRO A 693 -12.67 11.37 -24.99
C PRO A 693 -13.80 11.10 -25.98
N GLU A 694 -13.80 9.91 -26.57
CA GLU A 694 -14.88 9.42 -27.43
C GLU A 694 -15.86 8.58 -26.61
N THR A 695 -16.83 9.23 -25.98
CA THR A 695 -17.90 8.56 -25.21
C THR A 695 -19.23 9.31 -25.41
N LYS A 696 -20.35 8.57 -25.44
CA LYS A 696 -21.71 9.12 -25.45
C LYS A 696 -22.37 9.05 -24.08
N LEU A 697 -21.80 8.30 -23.14
CA LEU A 697 -22.38 8.07 -21.81
C LEU A 697 -21.95 9.15 -20.81
N VAL A 698 -20.79 9.77 -21.02
CA VAL A 698 -20.30 10.88 -20.20
C VAL A 698 -20.42 12.16 -21.02
N THR A 699 -21.03 13.19 -20.45
CA THR A 699 -21.29 14.47 -21.15
C THR A 699 -20.29 15.56 -20.79
N HIS A 700 -19.58 15.43 -19.68
CA HIS A 700 -18.47 16.31 -19.27
C HIS A 700 -17.57 15.61 -18.26
N ALA A 701 -16.31 16.03 -18.24
CA ALA A 701 -15.37 15.69 -17.18
C ALA A 701 -14.38 16.83 -16.94
N GLU A 702 -13.83 16.84 -15.74
CA GLU A 702 -12.72 17.69 -15.35
C GLU A 702 -11.66 16.85 -14.65
N THR A 703 -10.40 17.02 -15.06
CA THR A 703 -9.23 16.33 -14.52
C THR A 703 -8.14 17.35 -14.29
N SER A 704 -7.51 17.31 -13.12
CA SER A 704 -6.32 18.11 -12.84
C SER A 704 -5.14 17.22 -12.45
N TYR A 705 -3.92 17.72 -12.69
CA TYR A 705 -2.68 17.10 -12.29
C TYR A 705 -1.63 18.15 -11.95
N SER A 706 -0.83 17.91 -10.91
CA SER A 706 0.24 18.81 -10.46
C SER A 706 1.53 18.02 -10.27
N TYR A 707 2.66 18.65 -10.65
CA TYR A 707 4.00 18.12 -10.39
C TYR A 707 4.98 19.27 -10.14
N GLY A 708 5.60 19.34 -8.97
CA GLY A 708 6.40 20.48 -8.54
C GLY A 708 5.58 21.76 -8.56
N ASN A 709 6.05 22.77 -9.30
CA ASN A 709 5.31 24.03 -9.51
C ASN A 709 4.41 24.04 -10.75
N LYS A 710 4.28 22.92 -11.45
CA LYS A 710 3.46 22.81 -12.66
C LYS A 710 2.06 22.31 -12.31
N ARG A 711 1.08 22.81 -13.06
CA ARG A 711 -0.31 22.36 -12.96
C ARG A 711 -0.99 22.35 -14.31
N ILE A 712 -1.81 21.34 -14.54
CA ILE A 712 -2.71 21.29 -15.69
C ILE A 712 -4.12 20.92 -15.24
N THR A 713 -5.11 21.57 -15.86
CA THR A 713 -6.53 21.20 -15.71
C THR A 713 -7.12 21.04 -17.09
N VAL A 714 -7.73 19.90 -17.33
CA VAL A 714 -8.44 19.57 -18.57
C VAL A 714 -9.92 19.47 -18.24
N ALA A 715 -10.74 20.29 -18.87
CA ALA A 715 -12.19 20.24 -18.75
C ALA A 715 -12.81 20.14 -20.13
N TRP A 716 -13.66 19.17 -20.33
CA TRP A 716 -14.40 19.04 -21.57
C TRP A 716 -15.89 18.89 -21.31
N ARG A 717 -16.71 19.37 -22.26
CA ARG A 717 -18.16 19.25 -22.21
C ARG A 717 -18.69 19.01 -23.61
N ARG A 718 -19.66 18.12 -23.71
CA ARG A 718 -20.35 17.77 -24.95
C ARG A 718 -21.86 17.91 -24.78
N ASN A 719 -22.53 18.51 -25.73
CA ASN A 719 -23.97 18.48 -25.94
C ASN A 719 -24.29 17.99 -27.37
N LYS A 720 -25.56 18.00 -27.74
CA LYS A 720 -25.98 17.52 -29.09
C LYS A 720 -25.37 18.26 -30.26
N GLU A 721 -24.93 19.50 -30.07
CA GLU A 721 -24.52 20.40 -31.18
C GLU A 721 -23.01 20.74 -31.11
N LYS A 722 -22.45 20.75 -29.92
CA LYS A 722 -21.12 21.31 -29.68
C LYS A 722 -20.35 20.53 -28.63
N GLU A 723 -19.09 20.40 -28.89
CA GLU A 723 -18.08 19.96 -27.91
C GLU A 723 -17.12 21.10 -27.61
N THR A 724 -16.81 21.29 -26.35
CA THR A 724 -15.84 22.28 -25.90
C THR A 724 -14.78 21.59 -25.03
N LEU A 725 -13.54 21.94 -25.28
CA LEU A 725 -12.37 21.57 -24.46
C LEU A 725 -11.72 22.83 -23.96
N THR A 726 -11.49 22.91 -22.66
CA THR A 726 -10.71 23.95 -22.01
C THR A 726 -9.52 23.30 -21.31
N VAL A 727 -8.31 23.73 -21.64
CA VAL A 727 -7.10 23.26 -20.98
C VAL A 727 -6.38 24.44 -20.39
N ARG A 728 -6.30 24.50 -19.08
CA ARG A 728 -5.44 25.47 -18.37
C ARG A 728 -4.12 24.79 -18.04
N ASN A 729 -3.05 25.27 -18.65
CA ASN A 729 -1.72 24.69 -18.55
C ASN A 729 -0.73 25.68 -17.94
N ASP A 730 -0.14 25.29 -16.82
CA ASP A 730 0.91 26.04 -16.15
C ASP A 730 2.17 25.15 -16.01
N GLY A 731 3.03 25.22 -17.03
CA GLY A 731 4.36 24.63 -17.02
C GLY A 731 4.58 23.28 -17.70
N PHE A 732 3.55 22.56 -18.14
CA PHE A 732 3.74 21.33 -18.90
C PHE A 732 3.98 21.60 -20.39
N ILE A 733 4.78 20.74 -21.04
CA ILE A 733 4.85 20.66 -22.50
C ILE A 733 3.92 19.53 -22.97
N GLY A 734 3.54 19.54 -24.25
CA GLY A 734 2.74 18.44 -24.79
C GLY A 734 1.91 18.82 -26.00
N LYS A 735 0.89 18.02 -26.22
CA LYS A 735 -0.01 18.14 -27.35
C LYS A 735 -1.47 17.94 -26.93
N ILE A 736 -2.37 18.48 -27.74
CA ILE A 736 -3.80 18.20 -27.68
C ILE A 736 -4.15 17.41 -28.94
N ARG A 737 -4.71 16.23 -28.78
CA ARG A 737 -5.18 15.36 -29.88
C ARG A 737 -6.68 15.49 -30.04
N LEU A 738 -7.09 15.88 -31.25
CA LEU A 738 -8.48 16.04 -31.68
C LEU A 738 -8.71 15.07 -32.84
N SER A 739 -9.27 13.90 -32.55
CA SER A 739 -9.35 12.80 -33.53
C SER A 739 -7.96 12.51 -34.14
N ASP A 740 -7.75 12.81 -35.42
CA ASP A 740 -6.49 12.53 -36.14
C ASP A 740 -5.51 13.72 -36.16
N VAL A 741 -5.87 14.86 -35.52
CA VAL A 741 -5.05 16.08 -35.55
C VAL A 741 -4.41 16.30 -34.20
N GLU A 742 -3.10 16.49 -34.17
CA GLU A 742 -2.36 16.93 -32.97
C GLU A 742 -1.95 18.39 -33.11
N ILE A 743 -2.24 19.18 -32.09
CA ILE A 743 -1.81 20.58 -31.99
C ILE A 743 -0.94 20.76 -30.73
N PRO A 744 0.06 21.65 -30.73
CA PRO A 744 0.88 21.94 -29.58
C PRO A 744 0.03 22.48 -28.40
N LEU A 745 0.28 21.99 -27.19
CA LEU A 745 -0.28 22.54 -25.98
C LEU A 745 0.41 23.86 -25.66
N GLN A 746 -0.36 24.94 -25.55
CA GLN A 746 0.16 26.27 -25.20
C GLN A 746 0.19 26.46 -23.68
N GLN A 747 1.02 27.38 -23.19
CA GLN A 747 0.95 27.88 -21.81
C GLN A 747 -0.28 28.76 -21.62
N GLY A 748 -0.89 28.73 -20.44
CA GLY A 748 -2.13 29.43 -20.15
C GLY A 748 -3.38 28.67 -20.62
N ASP A 749 -4.40 29.41 -20.98
CA ASP A 749 -5.70 28.85 -21.37
C ASP A 749 -5.72 28.46 -22.85
N ASN A 750 -6.09 27.22 -23.14
CA ASN A 750 -6.33 26.67 -24.47
C ASN A 750 -7.83 26.35 -24.58
N GLU A 751 -8.54 27.03 -25.46
CA GLU A 751 -9.97 26.78 -25.68
C GLU A 751 -10.22 26.28 -27.09
N ILE A 752 -10.86 25.14 -27.20
CA ILE A 752 -11.21 24.53 -28.48
C ILE A 752 -12.70 24.21 -28.46
N ALA A 753 -13.37 24.66 -29.49
CA ALA A 753 -14.78 24.35 -29.70
C ALA A 753 -14.98 23.76 -31.10
N ARG A 754 -15.63 22.61 -31.18
CA ARG A 754 -16.02 22.00 -32.46
C ARG A 754 -17.52 21.71 -32.48
N LYS A 755 -18.13 21.84 -33.68
CA LYS A 755 -19.49 21.34 -33.93
C LYS A 755 -19.45 19.81 -33.99
N ILE A 756 -20.42 19.18 -33.42
CA ILE A 756 -20.64 17.74 -33.56
C ILE A 756 -21.50 17.55 -34.78
N ASN A 757 -21.00 16.88 -35.81
CA ASN A 757 -21.85 16.42 -36.90
C ASN A 757 -22.75 15.30 -36.35
N VAL A 758 -24.03 15.57 -36.25
CA VAL A 758 -25.06 14.57 -35.92
C VAL A 758 -25.32 13.82 -37.22
N ASP A 759 -24.61 12.70 -37.44
CA ASP A 759 -24.99 11.69 -38.39
C ASP A 759 -25.99 10.72 -37.81
#